data_e814563b99cd2cdcf306376ecac5aa01
#
_entry.id   e814563b99cd2cdcf306376ecac5aa01
#
_cell.length_a   1.000
_cell.length_b   1.000
_cell.length_c   1.000
_cell.angle_alpha   90.00
_cell.angle_beta   90.00
_cell.angle_gamma   90.00
#
_symmetry.space_group_name_H-M   'P 1'
#
loop_
_entity.id
_entity.type
_entity.pdbx_description
1 polymer ?
#
loop_
_entity_poly.entity_id
_entity_poly.type
_entity_poly.pdbx_seq_one_letter_code
_entity_poly.pdbx_strand_id
1 'polypeptide(L)'
;MADWPGVNAEWSRELDVPSTSGADAPGTVRRWHLLDNGAELARHGLTPLGTLLCVHGNPTWSYLWRSLLAAGSNSAHPWRVVAVDQLDMGFSERTGTFRRLADRINDLGDLTDVLGLEGPVVSVGHDWGGAISLGWALAHENQLAGVVLTNTAVHQPEGSPIPAALRLALHPAVHKWGTTTSDAFLRVTHSLAHPPLPAEIRNAYMAPYRGASRRAGVGNFVADIPVDASHPSFAALTGVAEGVRRLDVPALMLWGPRDPIFSDRYLKDLIGRLPHADVHRYESAGHLVAEDRDIAAPVFDWLAGRVTGGGIGSADSPAVEGTDGFEPLWAPLAGLAAGPTGDGRAVVEMATDGTVARFLTWKQLAADVDHLAAGLATAGVGPGSRVSLMVPPGVDLTVALYACLRLGAVVVVADAGLGTKGLSRAVKGATPDVLVGIDKALAAARALGWAARRISVRELTPRRRRLLGVETSLAALARAGSARAGAAGKAALSLPGPDSPAAVLFTSGSTGPAKGVLYTHRQLAAMRDTVAQTFGIRPGQRLVAGFAPFALLGPALGAVSVTPAMDVTAPRTLTARALADAAAAIDATVVFASPAALRNVVATRGGLTPDGTAALGRIDLLLSAGAPVPEALLAEVQQLVPRASLHTPYGMTEALPVTDISLEQIQAAAADAAAGTMTGAGNGVCVGWPVHGARVAVIPLAADGTAAGSVPVTDAGITGEIMVSAPHVKDAYDRLWLTQELSSGPTGWHRTGDVGHFDAQGRLWVEGRLAHVVTAPGGVVTPVGPEQAIEGVDEVRMAAVVGVGPAGTQAVAAVVETVPPAPKAGLAGAELAGRVRAAARSAGVSVAAVLVVPVQPTDIRHNAKIDRTRLSRWASAVLAGGRPGTP
;
A
#
# COMPACT_ATOMS: atom_id res chain seq x y z
N MET A 1 42.49 5.17 3.95
CA MET A 1 41.15 5.46 3.39
C MET A 1 40.59 6.71 4.05
N ALA A 2 41.28 7.81 3.91
CA ALA A 2 40.81 9.06 4.45
C ALA A 2 39.66 9.58 3.58
N ASP A 3 38.65 10.12 4.23
CA ASP A 3 37.67 11.08 3.70
C ASP A 3 36.61 10.61 2.70
N TRP A 4 36.18 9.32 2.71
CA TRP A 4 34.96 8.96 2.01
C TRP A 4 33.73 9.36 2.85
N PRO A 5 32.75 10.08 2.25
CA PRO A 5 31.57 10.52 3.00
C PRO A 5 30.86 9.36 3.70
N GLY A 6 30.64 9.49 5.00
CA GLY A 6 29.93 8.50 5.81
C GLY A 6 30.75 7.26 6.22
N VAL A 7 32.05 7.23 5.99
CA VAL A 7 32.97 6.17 6.45
C VAL A 7 33.92 6.68 7.50
N ASN A 8 34.01 6.00 8.64
CA ASN A 8 35.09 6.19 9.58
C ASN A 8 36.31 5.41 9.09
N ALA A 9 37.47 6.09 8.98
CA ALA A 9 38.71 5.45 8.52
C ALA A 9 39.14 4.26 9.40
N GLU A 10 38.77 4.24 10.65
CA GLU A 10 39.09 3.18 11.60
C GLU A 10 38.32 1.87 11.35
N TRP A 11 37.22 1.91 10.56
CA TRP A 11 36.51 0.71 10.18
C TRP A 11 37.26 -0.13 9.13
N SER A 12 38.20 0.47 8.41
CA SER A 12 38.97 -0.17 7.35
C SER A 12 39.96 -1.18 7.90
N ARG A 13 39.86 -2.42 7.50
CA ARG A 13 40.75 -3.53 7.91
C ARG A 13 41.17 -4.34 6.69
N GLU A 14 42.38 -4.86 6.75
CA GLU A 14 42.89 -5.88 5.83
C GLU A 14 43.15 -7.17 6.63
N LEU A 15 42.83 -8.30 6.04
CA LEU A 15 43.04 -9.63 6.61
C LEU A 15 43.63 -10.56 5.57
N ASP A 16 44.63 -11.35 5.98
CA ASP A 16 45.15 -12.46 5.20
C ASP A 16 44.37 -13.74 5.56
N VAL A 17 43.72 -14.32 4.59
CA VAL A 17 42.78 -15.47 4.74
C VAL A 17 43.27 -16.65 3.95
N PRO A 18 43.54 -17.79 4.58
CA PRO A 18 43.86 -19.05 3.86
C PRO A 18 42.64 -19.45 3.00
N SER A 19 42.88 -19.71 1.70
CA SER A 19 41.81 -20.06 0.78
C SER A 19 41.63 -21.58 0.72
N THR A 20 40.38 -22.04 0.83
CA THR A 20 39.97 -23.41 0.55
C THR A 20 39.24 -23.54 -0.80
N SER A 21 39.09 -22.42 -1.53
CA SER A 21 38.42 -22.40 -2.82
C SER A 21 39.09 -23.25 -3.87
N GLY A 22 38.29 -23.98 -4.65
CA GLY A 22 38.78 -24.75 -5.82
C GLY A 22 39.36 -23.87 -6.94
N ALA A 23 39.17 -22.55 -6.89
CA ALA A 23 39.79 -21.60 -7.81
C ALA A 23 41.25 -21.30 -7.50
N ASP A 24 41.75 -21.70 -6.32
CA ASP A 24 43.11 -21.45 -5.85
C ASP A 24 43.94 -22.72 -5.68
N ALA A 25 45.23 -22.56 -5.77
CA ALA A 25 46.14 -23.65 -5.44
C ALA A 25 46.13 -23.91 -3.91
N PRO A 26 46.35 -25.16 -3.46
CA PRO A 26 46.44 -25.47 -2.03
C PRO A 26 47.49 -24.61 -1.31
N GLY A 27 47.15 -24.07 -0.16
CA GLY A 27 48.03 -23.21 0.63
C GLY A 27 48.03 -21.73 0.21
N THR A 28 47.19 -21.34 -0.74
CA THR A 28 47.06 -19.93 -1.14
C THR A 28 46.44 -19.12 0.02
N VAL A 29 47.01 -17.96 0.27
CA VAL A 29 46.47 -16.96 1.21
C VAL A 29 46.00 -15.76 0.38
N ARG A 30 44.80 -15.27 0.67
CA ARG A 30 44.17 -14.13 -0.01
C ARG A 30 44.02 -12.95 0.90
N ARG A 31 44.33 -11.74 0.42
CA ARG A 31 44.18 -10.53 1.15
C ARG A 31 42.80 -9.92 0.92
N TRP A 32 42.03 -9.85 2.00
CA TRP A 32 40.72 -9.24 2.03
C TRP A 32 40.76 -7.84 2.62
N HIS A 33 39.96 -6.96 2.07
CA HIS A 33 39.59 -5.68 2.67
C HIS A 33 38.14 -5.72 3.13
N LEU A 34 37.85 -5.10 4.26
CA LEU A 34 36.51 -4.96 4.83
C LEU A 34 36.39 -3.69 5.67
N LEU A 35 35.15 -3.26 5.87
CA LEU A 35 34.79 -2.27 6.86
C LEU A 35 34.15 -2.99 8.05
N ASP A 36 34.65 -2.74 9.29
CA ASP A 36 34.26 -3.42 10.52
C ASP A 36 34.25 -2.42 11.68
N ASN A 37 33.08 -2.16 12.28
CA ASN A 37 32.94 -1.27 13.42
C ASN A 37 33.32 -1.91 14.77
N GLY A 38 33.73 -3.19 14.80
CA GLY A 38 34.04 -3.91 16.05
C GLY A 38 35.06 -3.24 16.94
N ALA A 39 36.13 -2.64 16.37
CA ALA A 39 37.13 -1.92 17.12
C ALA A 39 36.58 -0.63 17.76
N GLU A 40 35.67 0.07 17.08
CA GLU A 40 34.97 1.24 17.60
C GLU A 40 34.06 0.87 18.77
N LEU A 41 33.25 -0.21 18.63
CA LEU A 41 32.42 -0.71 19.73
C LEU A 41 33.25 -1.09 20.95
N ALA A 42 34.36 -1.80 20.75
CA ALA A 42 35.25 -2.19 21.84
C ALA A 42 35.85 -0.97 22.58
N ARG A 43 36.27 0.10 21.86
CA ARG A 43 36.74 1.33 22.45
C ARG A 43 35.69 2.07 23.29
N HIS A 44 34.42 1.96 22.88
CA HIS A 44 33.33 2.56 23.63
C HIS A 44 32.78 1.63 24.73
N GLY A 45 33.39 0.46 24.94
CA GLY A 45 32.95 -0.52 25.94
C GLY A 45 31.57 -1.14 25.63
N LEU A 46 31.19 -1.14 24.37
CA LEU A 46 29.90 -1.67 23.92
C LEU A 46 30.04 -3.14 23.51
N THR A 47 29.22 -4.00 24.10
CA THR A 47 29.14 -5.40 23.69
C THR A 47 28.06 -5.53 22.62
N PRO A 48 28.38 -5.97 21.40
CA PRO A 48 27.39 -6.12 20.34
C PRO A 48 26.41 -7.27 20.64
N LEU A 49 25.15 -7.09 20.27
CA LEU A 49 24.10 -8.11 20.39
C LEU A 49 24.29 -9.26 19.37
N GLY A 50 25.02 -9.00 18.32
CA GLY A 50 25.33 -9.95 17.24
C GLY A 50 26.08 -9.26 16.11
N THR A 51 26.20 -9.95 14.97
CA THR A 51 26.93 -9.48 13.80
C THR A 51 26.04 -9.36 12.58
N LEU A 52 26.07 -8.24 11.87
CA LEU A 52 25.55 -8.07 10.52
C LEU A 52 26.69 -8.38 9.53
N LEU A 53 26.59 -9.48 8.79
CA LEU A 53 27.51 -9.83 7.71
C LEU A 53 26.98 -9.28 6.39
N CYS A 54 27.55 -8.18 5.91
CA CYS A 54 27.05 -7.40 4.79
C CYS A 54 27.86 -7.68 3.52
N VAL A 55 27.20 -8.27 2.50
CA VAL A 55 27.81 -8.68 1.23
C VAL A 55 27.24 -7.83 0.08
N HIS A 56 28.13 -7.09 -0.60
CA HIS A 56 27.76 -6.25 -1.74
C HIS A 56 27.66 -7.05 -3.04
N GLY A 57 27.09 -6.43 -4.06
CA GLY A 57 27.00 -6.97 -5.41
C GLY A 57 27.93 -6.27 -6.42
N ASN A 58 27.64 -6.45 -7.70
CA ASN A 58 28.43 -5.93 -8.80
C ASN A 58 27.79 -4.67 -9.42
N PRO A 59 28.48 -3.52 -9.50
CA PRO A 59 29.91 -3.25 -9.23
C PRO A 59 30.14 -2.42 -7.96
N THR A 60 29.40 -2.65 -6.89
CA THR A 60 29.56 -1.96 -5.61
C THR A 60 30.73 -2.55 -4.80
N TRP A 61 30.92 -2.07 -3.57
CA TRP A 61 31.88 -2.55 -2.58
C TRP A 61 31.38 -2.26 -1.18
N SER A 62 32.08 -2.60 -0.11
CA SER A 62 31.64 -2.47 1.30
C SER A 62 31.09 -1.09 1.67
N TYR A 63 31.44 -0.06 0.92
CA TYR A 63 30.93 1.32 1.04
C TYR A 63 29.40 1.42 0.98
N LEU A 64 28.75 0.48 0.28
CA LEU A 64 27.29 0.40 0.20
C LEU A 64 26.63 0.36 1.58
N TRP A 65 27.31 -0.24 2.55
CA TRP A 65 26.77 -0.54 3.87
C TRP A 65 27.17 0.47 4.96
N ARG A 66 27.79 1.61 4.60
CA ARG A 66 28.28 2.61 5.55
C ARG A 66 27.22 3.15 6.51
N SER A 67 25.94 3.25 6.05
CA SER A 67 24.84 3.68 6.92
C SER A 67 24.54 2.66 8.02
N LEU A 68 24.63 1.36 7.71
CA LEU A 68 24.50 0.29 8.71
C LEU A 68 25.67 0.29 9.70
N LEU A 69 26.90 0.50 9.22
CA LEU A 69 28.08 0.63 10.09
C LEU A 69 27.91 1.77 11.10
N ALA A 70 27.52 2.95 10.61
CA ALA A 70 27.30 4.12 11.46
C ALA A 70 26.17 3.89 12.48
N ALA A 71 25.04 3.31 12.04
CA ALA A 71 23.92 3.04 12.93
C ALA A 71 24.24 1.94 13.96
N GLY A 72 24.96 0.90 13.57
CA GLY A 72 25.39 -0.18 14.46
C GLY A 72 26.27 0.31 15.60
N SER A 73 27.10 1.35 15.34
CA SER A 73 27.95 1.98 16.37
C SER A 73 27.18 2.91 17.32
N ASN A 74 26.11 3.55 16.85
CA ASN A 74 25.35 4.57 17.58
C ASN A 74 23.99 4.08 18.14
N SER A 75 23.66 2.83 17.95
CA SER A 75 22.40 2.26 18.43
C SER A 75 22.37 2.11 19.94
N ALA A 76 21.22 2.31 20.57
CA ALA A 76 20.98 1.88 21.94
C ALA A 76 21.15 0.35 22.10
N HIS A 77 21.07 -0.37 20.98
CA HIS A 77 21.28 -1.81 20.85
C HIS A 77 22.42 -2.03 19.84
N PRO A 78 23.69 -2.01 20.29
CA PRO A 78 24.87 -2.04 19.40
C PRO A 78 24.97 -3.38 18.65
N TRP A 79 25.31 -3.31 17.37
CA TRP A 79 25.60 -4.46 16.52
C TRP A 79 26.97 -4.30 15.87
N ARG A 80 27.72 -5.41 15.83
CA ARG A 80 28.91 -5.44 14.96
C ARG A 80 28.45 -5.51 13.51
N VAL A 81 28.98 -4.65 12.66
CA VAL A 81 28.70 -4.65 11.20
C VAL A 81 29.99 -4.92 10.47
N VAL A 82 30.03 -6.04 9.76
CA VAL A 82 31.16 -6.48 8.93
C VAL A 82 30.72 -6.39 7.48
N ALA A 83 31.18 -5.37 6.77
CA ALA A 83 30.91 -5.16 5.36
C ALA A 83 32.16 -5.56 4.54
N VAL A 84 32.05 -6.63 3.77
CA VAL A 84 33.18 -7.22 3.06
C VAL A 84 33.36 -6.64 1.67
N ASP A 85 34.60 -6.47 1.21
CA ASP A 85 34.94 -6.35 -0.20
C ASP A 85 35.23 -7.74 -0.75
N GLN A 86 34.41 -8.26 -1.63
CA GLN A 86 34.63 -9.58 -2.23
C GLN A 86 35.95 -9.62 -3.01
N LEU A 87 36.60 -10.78 -3.09
CA LEU A 87 37.82 -10.93 -3.87
C LEU A 87 37.60 -10.46 -5.32
N ASP A 88 38.57 -9.79 -5.87
CA ASP A 88 38.56 -9.09 -7.17
C ASP A 88 37.71 -7.79 -7.19
N MET A 89 37.05 -7.44 -6.10
CA MET A 89 36.23 -6.24 -5.97
C MET A 89 36.77 -5.29 -4.89
N GLY A 90 36.20 -4.07 -4.83
CA GLY A 90 36.56 -3.10 -3.79
C GLY A 90 38.07 -2.89 -3.66
N PHE A 91 38.57 -2.91 -2.45
CA PHE A 91 40.00 -2.83 -2.13
C PHE A 91 40.67 -4.19 -1.86
N SER A 92 39.91 -5.28 -1.85
CA SER A 92 40.43 -6.65 -1.75
C SER A 92 41.38 -6.99 -2.92
N GLU A 93 42.15 -8.06 -2.74
CA GLU A 93 43.10 -8.56 -3.71
C GLU A 93 42.46 -8.78 -5.08
N ARG A 94 43.23 -8.52 -6.14
CA ARG A 94 42.93 -8.92 -7.52
C ARG A 94 43.60 -10.24 -7.79
N THR A 95 42.85 -11.33 -7.66
CA THR A 95 43.37 -12.70 -7.66
C THR A 95 43.91 -13.12 -9.01
N GLY A 96 43.39 -12.52 -10.08
CA GLY A 96 43.71 -12.94 -11.47
C GLY A 96 43.08 -14.26 -11.88
N THR A 97 42.27 -14.90 -11.02
CA THR A 97 41.54 -16.14 -11.28
C THR A 97 40.04 -15.83 -11.53
N PHE A 98 39.38 -16.68 -12.36
CA PHE A 98 37.95 -16.60 -12.56
C PHE A 98 37.23 -17.34 -11.44
N ARG A 99 36.49 -16.62 -10.60
CA ARG A 99 35.73 -17.19 -9.49
C ARG A 99 34.25 -17.29 -9.85
N ARG A 100 33.70 -18.48 -9.65
CA ARG A 100 32.27 -18.77 -9.84
C ARG A 100 31.49 -18.55 -8.55
N LEU A 101 30.15 -18.61 -8.62
CA LEU A 101 29.30 -18.48 -7.45
C LEU A 101 29.72 -19.43 -6.30
N ALA A 102 29.98 -20.68 -6.58
CA ALA A 102 30.40 -21.63 -5.54
C ALA A 102 31.72 -21.24 -4.88
N ASP A 103 32.71 -20.78 -5.68
CA ASP A 103 33.99 -20.30 -5.15
C ASP A 103 33.80 -19.10 -4.24
N ARG A 104 32.92 -18.13 -4.63
CA ARG A 104 32.63 -16.93 -3.85
C ARG A 104 31.91 -17.21 -2.53
N ILE A 105 31.07 -18.25 -2.51
CA ILE A 105 30.42 -18.72 -1.26
C ILE A 105 31.49 -19.29 -0.33
N ASN A 106 32.40 -20.13 -0.84
CA ASN A 106 33.51 -20.69 -0.07
C ASN A 106 34.48 -19.60 0.42
N ASP A 107 34.86 -18.67 -0.47
CA ASP A 107 35.71 -17.53 -0.12
C ASP A 107 35.13 -16.72 1.06
N LEU A 108 33.80 -16.51 1.10
CA LEU A 108 33.13 -15.83 2.21
C LEU A 108 33.14 -16.69 3.49
N GLY A 109 33.02 -18.00 3.38
CA GLY A 109 33.20 -18.95 4.48
C GLY A 109 34.61 -18.86 5.08
N ASP A 110 35.65 -18.98 4.26
CA ASP A 110 37.05 -18.84 4.67
C ASP A 110 37.31 -17.53 5.44
N LEU A 111 36.73 -16.40 4.95
CA LEU A 111 36.83 -15.11 5.62
C LEU A 111 36.15 -15.12 6.98
N THR A 112 34.94 -15.66 7.08
CA THR A 112 34.19 -15.66 8.35
C THR A 112 34.80 -16.59 9.39
N ASP A 113 35.45 -17.67 8.97
CA ASP A 113 36.21 -18.55 9.84
C ASP A 113 37.41 -17.83 10.48
N VAL A 114 38.14 -17.03 9.69
CA VAL A 114 39.26 -16.20 10.22
C VAL A 114 38.75 -15.06 11.11
N LEU A 115 37.58 -14.48 10.79
CA LEU A 115 36.97 -13.43 11.60
C LEU A 115 36.47 -13.94 12.96
N GLY A 116 36.23 -15.24 13.09
CA GLY A 116 35.73 -15.86 14.31
C GLY A 116 34.44 -15.18 14.78
N LEU A 117 33.40 -15.17 13.92
CA LEU A 117 32.16 -14.47 14.26
C LEU A 117 31.51 -15.14 15.48
N GLU A 118 31.30 -14.35 16.52
CA GLU A 118 30.66 -14.78 17.77
C GLU A 118 29.21 -14.31 17.84
N GLY A 119 28.35 -15.10 18.51
CA GLY A 119 26.93 -14.80 18.70
C GLY A 119 26.09 -14.95 17.45
N PRO A 120 24.88 -14.39 17.45
CA PRO A 120 23.95 -14.48 16.31
C PRO A 120 24.45 -13.66 15.12
N VAL A 121 24.41 -14.26 13.92
CA VAL A 121 24.80 -13.59 12.68
C VAL A 121 23.58 -13.36 11.82
N VAL A 122 23.39 -12.13 11.34
CA VAL A 122 22.38 -11.77 10.35
C VAL A 122 23.05 -11.54 9.00
N SER A 123 22.68 -12.35 8.02
CA SER A 123 23.20 -12.27 6.65
C SER A 123 22.51 -11.15 5.88
N VAL A 124 23.28 -10.18 5.33
CA VAL A 124 22.76 -9.03 4.59
C VAL A 124 23.32 -9.03 3.18
N GLY A 125 22.45 -9.03 2.16
CA GLY A 125 22.91 -9.15 0.77
C GLY A 125 22.20 -8.22 -0.21
N HIS A 126 22.98 -7.75 -1.22
CA HIS A 126 22.50 -6.96 -2.34
C HIS A 126 23.03 -7.51 -3.66
N ASP A 127 22.21 -7.55 -4.70
CA ASP A 127 22.62 -8.02 -6.05
C ASP A 127 23.25 -9.41 -5.97
N TRP A 128 24.44 -9.66 -6.51
CA TRP A 128 25.21 -10.90 -6.36
C TRP A 128 25.47 -11.23 -4.89
N GLY A 129 25.68 -10.22 -4.06
CA GLY A 129 25.87 -10.42 -2.63
C GLY A 129 24.69 -11.12 -1.97
N GLY A 130 23.46 -10.95 -2.48
CA GLY A 130 22.30 -11.69 -1.98
C GLY A 130 22.41 -13.20 -2.21
N ALA A 131 22.80 -13.63 -3.41
CA ALA A 131 23.00 -15.06 -3.70
C ALA A 131 24.17 -15.65 -2.90
N ILE A 132 25.27 -14.90 -2.78
CA ILE A 132 26.48 -15.33 -2.07
C ILE A 132 26.23 -15.43 -0.57
N SER A 133 25.60 -14.38 0.02
CA SER A 133 25.30 -14.36 1.46
C SER A 133 24.27 -15.42 1.87
N LEU A 134 23.30 -15.73 0.99
CA LEU A 134 22.37 -16.84 1.21
C LEU A 134 23.06 -18.20 1.10
N GLY A 135 24.01 -18.37 0.15
CA GLY A 135 24.83 -19.56 0.08
C GLY A 135 25.66 -19.78 1.34
N TRP A 136 26.26 -18.71 1.88
CA TRP A 136 26.94 -18.71 3.17
C TRP A 136 25.99 -19.08 4.31
N ALA A 137 24.81 -18.47 4.36
CA ALA A 137 23.79 -18.70 5.39
C ALA A 137 23.37 -20.17 5.48
N LEU A 138 23.22 -20.84 4.33
CA LEU A 138 22.90 -22.27 4.24
C LEU A 138 24.03 -23.18 4.73
N ALA A 139 25.28 -22.73 4.64
CA ALA A 139 26.41 -23.47 5.18
C ALA A 139 26.63 -23.25 6.69
N HIS A 140 26.04 -22.19 7.26
CA HIS A 140 26.24 -21.75 8.65
C HIS A 140 24.91 -21.58 9.39
N GLU A 141 23.92 -22.44 9.12
CA GLU A 141 22.55 -22.36 9.69
C GLU A 141 22.55 -22.30 11.24
N ASN A 142 23.52 -22.91 11.90
CA ASN A 142 23.66 -22.94 13.35
C ASN A 142 24.05 -21.57 13.98
N GLN A 143 24.60 -20.65 13.20
CA GLN A 143 24.94 -19.28 13.62
C GLN A 143 23.94 -18.25 13.08
N LEU A 144 23.13 -18.65 12.10
CA LEU A 144 22.23 -17.75 11.40
C LEU A 144 21.04 -17.35 12.27
N ALA A 145 20.89 -16.06 12.51
CA ALA A 145 19.80 -15.49 13.30
C ALA A 145 18.77 -14.71 12.44
N GLY A 146 19.10 -14.41 11.20
CA GLY A 146 18.21 -13.72 10.29
C GLY A 146 18.83 -13.40 8.94
N VAL A 147 17.98 -12.97 8.01
CA VAL A 147 18.40 -12.63 6.63
C VAL A 147 17.81 -11.28 6.23
N VAL A 148 18.63 -10.39 5.67
CA VAL A 148 18.19 -9.10 5.08
C VAL A 148 18.59 -9.06 3.61
N LEU A 149 17.63 -8.88 2.72
CA LEU A 149 17.87 -8.85 1.28
C LEU A 149 17.43 -7.52 0.67
N THR A 150 18.27 -6.98 -0.20
CA THR A 150 17.95 -5.80 -1.01
C THR A 150 18.18 -6.13 -2.48
N ASN A 151 17.24 -5.87 -3.34
CA ASN A 151 17.27 -6.07 -4.81
C ASN A 151 18.26 -7.14 -5.28
N THR A 152 17.88 -8.38 -5.20
CA THR A 152 18.69 -9.57 -5.54
C THR A 152 17.85 -10.67 -6.20
N ALA A 153 18.47 -11.78 -6.57
CA ALA A 153 17.79 -12.96 -7.08
C ALA A 153 18.62 -14.22 -6.81
N VAL A 154 17.95 -15.33 -6.56
CA VAL A 154 18.54 -16.69 -6.47
C VAL A 154 18.06 -17.59 -7.59
N HIS A 155 17.19 -17.09 -8.47
CA HIS A 155 16.61 -17.86 -9.57
C HIS A 155 16.15 -16.93 -10.70
N GLN A 156 16.26 -17.39 -11.95
CA GLN A 156 15.64 -16.74 -13.10
C GLN A 156 14.22 -17.30 -13.27
N PRO A 157 13.15 -16.52 -13.01
CA PRO A 157 11.79 -17.02 -13.12
C PRO A 157 11.47 -17.56 -14.53
N GLU A 158 10.83 -18.73 -14.59
CA GLU A 158 10.50 -19.40 -15.83
C GLU A 158 9.69 -18.52 -16.80
N GLY A 159 9.96 -18.68 -18.10
CA GLY A 159 9.30 -17.93 -19.17
C GLY A 159 9.60 -16.43 -19.20
N SER A 160 10.49 -15.94 -18.34
CA SER A 160 10.87 -14.53 -18.30
C SER A 160 12.23 -14.32 -18.96
N PRO A 161 12.36 -13.40 -19.92
CA PRO A 161 13.66 -13.11 -20.54
C PRO A 161 14.59 -12.41 -19.54
N ILE A 162 15.89 -12.68 -19.65
CA ILE A 162 16.91 -11.93 -18.92
C ILE A 162 16.74 -10.43 -19.23
N PRO A 163 16.91 -9.53 -18.23
CA PRO A 163 16.81 -8.10 -18.45
C PRO A 163 17.66 -7.60 -19.62
N ALA A 164 17.11 -6.70 -20.44
CA ALA A 164 17.77 -6.29 -21.70
C ALA A 164 19.17 -5.67 -21.46
N ALA A 165 19.34 -4.95 -20.36
CA ALA A 165 20.63 -4.36 -19.98
C ALA A 165 21.68 -5.46 -19.69
N LEU A 166 21.31 -6.55 -19.02
CA LEU A 166 22.20 -7.68 -18.78
C LEU A 166 22.50 -8.47 -20.06
N ARG A 167 21.51 -8.67 -20.93
CA ARG A 167 21.75 -9.29 -22.25
C ARG A 167 22.77 -8.52 -23.08
N LEU A 168 22.70 -7.19 -23.02
CA LEU A 168 23.67 -6.33 -23.70
C LEU A 168 25.05 -6.45 -23.07
N ALA A 169 25.15 -6.43 -21.73
CA ALA A 169 26.41 -6.58 -21.02
C ALA A 169 27.08 -7.96 -21.24
N LEU A 170 26.27 -9.02 -21.42
CA LEU A 170 26.71 -10.37 -21.71
C LEU A 170 27.14 -10.58 -23.17
N HIS A 171 26.77 -9.68 -24.10
CA HIS A 171 27.08 -9.85 -25.51
C HIS A 171 28.58 -9.79 -25.74
N PRO A 172 29.20 -10.80 -26.43
CA PRO A 172 30.68 -10.93 -26.57
C PRO A 172 31.37 -9.65 -27.08
N ALA A 173 30.76 -8.94 -28.03
CA ALA A 173 31.30 -7.71 -28.59
C ALA A 173 31.28 -6.51 -27.61
N VAL A 174 30.46 -6.56 -26.55
CA VAL A 174 30.26 -5.46 -25.59
C VAL A 174 30.91 -5.78 -24.24
N HIS A 175 30.88 -7.03 -23.81
CA HIS A 175 31.25 -7.48 -22.48
C HIS A 175 32.59 -6.90 -22.01
N LYS A 176 33.70 -7.23 -22.69
CA LYS A 176 35.05 -6.83 -22.28
C LYS A 176 35.20 -5.30 -22.27
N TRP A 177 34.71 -4.64 -23.30
CA TRP A 177 34.79 -3.18 -23.39
C TRP A 177 33.92 -2.50 -22.35
N GLY A 178 32.66 -2.94 -22.20
CA GLY A 178 31.68 -2.31 -21.33
C GLY A 178 31.98 -2.49 -19.85
N THR A 179 32.53 -3.64 -19.45
CA THR A 179 32.69 -4.03 -18.02
C THR A 179 34.11 -3.82 -17.49
N THR A 180 35.14 -4.06 -18.35
CA THR A 180 36.54 -4.11 -17.92
C THR A 180 37.37 -2.98 -18.52
N THR A 181 37.37 -2.81 -19.86
CA THR A 181 38.21 -1.80 -20.52
C THR A 181 37.74 -0.38 -20.20
N SER A 182 36.45 -0.10 -20.28
CA SER A 182 35.85 1.17 -19.88
C SER A 182 35.21 1.08 -18.48
N ASP A 183 34.82 2.21 -17.93
CA ASP A 183 34.03 2.33 -16.70
C ASP A 183 32.52 2.41 -16.95
N ALA A 184 32.06 2.11 -18.16
CA ALA A 184 30.68 2.27 -18.58
C ALA A 184 29.69 1.50 -17.69
N PHE A 185 30.00 0.27 -17.32
CA PHE A 185 29.14 -0.54 -16.44
C PHE A 185 28.92 0.14 -15.06
N LEU A 186 30.01 0.65 -14.45
CA LEU A 186 29.91 1.38 -13.17
C LEU A 186 29.01 2.60 -13.33
N ARG A 187 29.24 3.42 -14.36
CA ARG A 187 28.46 4.65 -14.59
C ARG A 187 26.98 4.37 -14.81
N VAL A 188 26.65 3.33 -15.59
CA VAL A 188 25.28 2.92 -15.83
C VAL A 188 24.62 2.46 -14.50
N THR A 189 25.30 1.61 -13.73
CA THR A 189 24.75 1.14 -12.45
C THR A 189 24.53 2.29 -11.47
N HIS A 190 25.48 3.23 -11.35
CA HIS A 190 25.30 4.40 -10.47
C HIS A 190 24.17 5.33 -10.94
N SER A 191 23.82 5.33 -12.24
CA SER A 191 22.69 6.09 -12.76
C SER A 191 21.33 5.47 -12.42
N LEU A 192 21.29 4.27 -11.88
CA LEU A 192 20.07 3.60 -11.44
C LEU A 192 19.61 4.06 -10.04
N ALA A 193 20.40 4.88 -9.34
CA ALA A 193 20.02 5.45 -8.04
C ALA A 193 18.95 6.54 -8.19
N HIS A 194 18.03 6.61 -7.23
CA HIS A 194 16.91 7.55 -7.18
C HIS A 194 16.71 8.16 -5.77
N PRO A 195 17.18 9.41 -5.52
CA PRO A 195 17.71 10.41 -6.45
C PRO A 195 19.09 10.06 -7.01
N PRO A 196 19.56 10.76 -8.07
CA PRO A 196 20.92 10.58 -8.57
C PRO A 196 21.97 10.80 -7.49
N LEU A 197 23.00 9.95 -7.46
CA LEU A 197 24.06 10.03 -6.48
C LEU A 197 24.81 11.37 -6.51
N PRO A 198 25.09 12.02 -5.37
CA PRO A 198 26.02 13.14 -5.28
C PRO A 198 27.40 12.79 -5.88
N ALA A 199 28.10 13.78 -6.37
CA ALA A 199 29.38 13.55 -7.05
C ALA A 199 30.43 12.90 -6.13
N GLU A 200 30.47 13.27 -4.85
CA GLU A 200 31.36 12.72 -3.84
C GLU A 200 31.08 11.23 -3.57
N ILE A 201 29.82 10.85 -3.43
CA ILE A 201 29.38 9.45 -3.26
C ILE A 201 29.74 8.61 -4.50
N ARG A 202 29.45 9.15 -5.68
CA ARG A 202 29.81 8.49 -6.94
C ARG A 202 31.31 8.28 -7.07
N ASN A 203 32.13 9.27 -6.67
CA ASN A 203 33.59 9.19 -6.68
C ASN A 203 34.11 8.12 -5.70
N ALA A 204 33.46 7.97 -4.55
CA ALA A 204 33.78 6.91 -3.59
C ALA A 204 33.53 5.52 -4.19
N TYR A 205 32.39 5.31 -4.85
CA TYR A 205 32.12 4.04 -5.55
C TYR A 205 33.10 3.75 -6.67
N MET A 206 33.57 4.76 -7.39
CA MET A 206 34.53 4.62 -8.49
C MET A 206 35.96 4.39 -8.03
N ALA A 207 36.30 4.73 -6.79
CA ALA A 207 37.67 4.76 -6.30
C ALA A 207 38.45 3.43 -6.45
N PRO A 208 37.91 2.26 -6.04
CA PRO A 208 38.66 1.01 -6.12
C PRO A 208 38.77 0.47 -7.55
N TYR A 209 38.04 1.05 -8.51
CA TYR A 209 37.95 0.56 -9.90
C TYR A 209 38.67 1.44 -10.92
N ARG A 210 39.59 2.30 -10.46
CA ARG A 210 40.42 3.12 -11.37
C ARG A 210 41.41 2.26 -12.12
N GLY A 211 41.39 2.33 -13.45
CA GLY A 211 42.17 1.50 -14.35
C GLY A 211 41.53 0.15 -14.71
N ALA A 212 41.77 -0.32 -15.94
CA ALA A 212 41.17 -1.56 -16.47
C ALA A 212 41.51 -2.82 -15.67
N SER A 213 42.77 -2.91 -15.17
CA SER A 213 43.20 -4.04 -14.35
C SER A 213 42.41 -4.20 -13.04
N ARG A 214 41.88 -3.07 -12.52
CA ARG A 214 41.08 -3.09 -11.29
C ARG A 214 39.63 -3.49 -11.53
N ARG A 215 39.17 -3.57 -12.78
CA ARG A 215 37.79 -3.89 -13.18
C ARG A 215 37.60 -5.32 -13.71
N ALA A 216 38.64 -6.16 -13.69
CA ALA A 216 38.49 -7.54 -14.14
C ALA A 216 37.39 -8.31 -13.40
N GLY A 217 37.29 -8.13 -12.07
CA GLY A 217 36.24 -8.71 -11.25
C GLY A 217 34.82 -8.29 -11.69
N VAL A 218 34.62 -7.02 -12.05
CA VAL A 218 33.32 -6.55 -12.59
C VAL A 218 32.90 -7.35 -13.82
N GLY A 219 33.84 -7.59 -14.77
CA GLY A 219 33.58 -8.43 -15.94
C GLY A 219 33.31 -9.89 -15.58
N ASN A 220 34.07 -10.44 -14.62
CA ASN A 220 33.91 -11.82 -14.19
C ASN A 220 32.54 -12.08 -13.58
N PHE A 221 32.01 -11.18 -12.74
CA PHE A 221 30.65 -11.26 -12.21
C PHE A 221 29.58 -11.26 -13.29
N VAL A 222 29.72 -10.40 -14.31
CA VAL A 222 28.78 -10.39 -15.44
C VAL A 222 28.88 -11.69 -16.23
N ALA A 223 30.11 -12.22 -16.48
CA ALA A 223 30.30 -13.46 -17.21
C ALA A 223 29.78 -14.71 -16.45
N ASP A 224 29.67 -14.65 -15.13
CA ASP A 224 29.19 -15.76 -14.29
C ASP A 224 27.65 -15.75 -14.10
N ILE A 225 26.89 -14.86 -14.78
CA ILE A 225 25.42 -14.87 -14.72
C ILE A 225 24.90 -16.15 -15.39
N PRO A 226 24.23 -17.06 -14.65
CA PRO A 226 23.74 -18.31 -15.19
C PRO A 226 22.46 -18.08 -16.01
N VAL A 227 22.67 -17.97 -17.33
CA VAL A 227 21.58 -17.65 -18.29
C VAL A 227 20.70 -18.86 -18.62
N ASP A 228 21.24 -20.06 -18.47
CA ASP A 228 20.58 -21.36 -18.71
C ASP A 228 21.21 -22.49 -17.92
N ALA A 229 20.60 -23.68 -18.00
CA ALA A 229 21.01 -24.85 -17.24
C ALA A 229 22.42 -25.42 -17.64
N SER A 230 22.97 -25.02 -18.77
CA SER A 230 24.31 -25.43 -19.18
C SER A 230 25.43 -24.61 -18.55
N HIS A 231 25.07 -23.48 -17.93
CA HIS A 231 26.05 -22.60 -17.30
C HIS A 231 26.62 -23.21 -16.02
N PRO A 232 27.96 -23.20 -15.84
CA PRO A 232 28.60 -23.89 -14.70
C PRO A 232 28.13 -23.47 -13.31
N SER A 233 27.72 -22.22 -13.13
CA SER A 233 27.18 -21.71 -11.85
C SER A 233 25.68 -21.99 -11.67
N PHE A 234 25.00 -22.60 -12.65
CA PHE A 234 23.57 -22.86 -12.58
C PHE A 234 23.20 -23.83 -11.44
N ALA A 235 23.97 -24.91 -11.28
CA ALA A 235 23.75 -25.90 -10.23
C ALA A 235 23.92 -25.28 -8.83
N ALA A 236 24.97 -24.47 -8.63
CA ALA A 236 25.18 -23.77 -7.36
C ALA A 236 24.04 -22.79 -7.04
N LEU A 237 23.59 -21.96 -8.01
CA LEU A 237 22.48 -21.05 -7.83
C LEU A 237 21.16 -21.79 -7.53
N THR A 238 20.90 -22.90 -8.22
CA THR A 238 19.73 -23.75 -7.96
C THR A 238 19.80 -24.35 -6.55
N GLY A 239 20.97 -24.80 -6.10
CA GLY A 239 21.18 -25.28 -4.73
C GLY A 239 20.86 -24.22 -3.68
N VAL A 240 21.32 -22.99 -3.88
CA VAL A 240 20.94 -21.86 -3.03
C VAL A 240 19.43 -21.62 -3.07
N ALA A 241 18.84 -21.55 -4.26
CA ALA A 241 17.42 -21.30 -4.44
C ALA A 241 16.52 -22.32 -3.73
N GLU A 242 16.86 -23.60 -3.78
CA GLU A 242 16.10 -24.64 -3.07
C GLU A 242 16.44 -24.69 -1.58
N GLY A 243 17.69 -24.43 -1.21
CA GLY A 243 18.11 -24.35 0.18
C GLY A 243 17.36 -23.28 0.97
N VAL A 244 17.22 -22.10 0.39
CA VAL A 244 16.52 -20.94 1.01
C VAL A 244 15.09 -21.29 1.47
N ARG A 245 14.41 -22.22 0.80
CA ARG A 245 13.07 -22.68 1.21
C ARG A 245 13.03 -23.37 2.60
N ARG A 246 14.18 -23.81 3.10
CA ARG A 246 14.29 -24.49 4.40
C ARG A 246 14.65 -23.54 5.54
N LEU A 247 15.06 -22.32 5.21
CA LEU A 247 15.39 -21.33 6.23
C LEU A 247 14.14 -20.90 6.99
N ASP A 248 14.17 -21.10 8.30
CA ASP A 248 13.08 -20.74 9.24
C ASP A 248 13.52 -19.60 10.18
N VAL A 249 14.49 -18.80 9.77
CA VAL A 249 14.93 -17.61 10.50
C VAL A 249 14.18 -16.38 10.02
N PRO A 250 14.00 -15.34 10.87
CA PRO A 250 13.45 -14.07 10.43
C PRO A 250 14.10 -13.56 9.16
N ALA A 251 13.29 -13.08 8.21
CA ALA A 251 13.78 -12.55 6.95
C ALA A 251 13.16 -11.18 6.65
N LEU A 252 13.97 -10.23 6.17
CA LEU A 252 13.54 -8.90 5.76
C LEU A 252 13.93 -8.65 4.30
N MET A 253 12.97 -8.19 3.49
CA MET A 253 13.23 -7.78 2.11
C MET A 253 12.93 -6.29 1.94
N LEU A 254 13.97 -5.48 1.65
CA LEU A 254 13.86 -4.06 1.34
C LEU A 254 14.04 -3.87 -0.16
N TRP A 255 12.99 -3.41 -0.87
CA TRP A 255 12.93 -3.53 -2.32
C TRP A 255 12.68 -2.22 -3.06
N GLY A 256 13.51 -1.95 -4.09
CA GLY A 256 13.35 -0.85 -5.03
C GLY A 256 12.71 -1.31 -6.35
N PRO A 257 11.40 -1.05 -6.59
CA PRO A 257 10.70 -1.55 -7.77
C PRO A 257 11.06 -0.83 -9.09
N ARG A 258 11.85 0.24 -9.03
CA ARG A 258 12.35 0.92 -10.23
C ARG A 258 13.61 0.29 -10.79
N ASP A 259 14.12 -0.74 -10.14
CA ASP A 259 15.26 -1.51 -10.61
C ASP A 259 14.93 -2.20 -11.94
N PRO A 260 15.64 -1.89 -13.04
CA PRO A 260 15.42 -2.56 -14.32
C PRO A 260 16.01 -3.97 -14.37
N ILE A 261 16.85 -4.35 -13.39
CA ILE A 261 17.50 -5.64 -13.30
C ILE A 261 16.64 -6.56 -12.40
N PHE A 262 16.53 -6.25 -11.11
CA PHE A 262 15.76 -7.03 -10.14
C PHE A 262 14.37 -6.43 -9.95
N SER A 263 13.50 -6.61 -10.95
CA SER A 263 12.11 -6.15 -10.89
C SER A 263 11.27 -6.98 -9.91
N ASP A 264 10.02 -6.55 -9.65
CA ASP A 264 9.07 -7.22 -8.74
C ASP A 264 8.87 -8.73 -9.00
N ARG A 265 9.22 -9.26 -10.18
CA ARG A 265 9.18 -10.70 -10.46
C ARG A 265 10.15 -11.51 -9.62
N TYR A 266 11.36 -10.95 -9.37
CA TYR A 266 12.36 -11.60 -8.51
C TYR A 266 11.96 -11.49 -7.03
N LEU A 267 11.38 -10.36 -6.63
CA LEU A 267 10.77 -10.23 -5.30
C LEU A 267 9.68 -11.29 -5.09
N LYS A 268 8.82 -11.50 -6.09
CA LYS A 268 7.77 -12.53 -6.03
C LYS A 268 8.34 -13.94 -5.89
N ASP A 269 9.43 -14.27 -6.62
CA ASP A 269 10.13 -15.55 -6.49
C ASP A 269 10.69 -15.73 -5.07
N LEU A 270 11.37 -14.70 -4.54
CA LEU A 270 11.93 -14.72 -3.17
C LEU A 270 10.85 -14.86 -2.09
N ILE A 271 9.73 -14.13 -2.20
CA ILE A 271 8.57 -14.29 -1.30
C ILE A 271 8.01 -15.71 -1.37
N GLY A 272 7.98 -16.33 -2.56
CA GLY A 272 7.56 -17.74 -2.72
C GLY A 272 8.52 -18.75 -2.08
N ARG A 273 9.77 -18.36 -1.81
CA ARG A 273 10.79 -19.18 -1.13
C ARG A 273 10.84 -18.91 0.38
N LEU A 274 10.65 -17.67 0.79
CA LEU A 274 10.62 -17.20 2.17
C LEU A 274 9.24 -16.55 2.46
N PRO A 275 8.17 -17.33 2.58
CA PRO A 275 6.81 -16.80 2.72
C PRO A 275 6.58 -16.05 4.04
N HIS A 276 7.42 -16.27 5.04
CA HIS A 276 7.39 -15.62 6.34
C HIS A 276 8.17 -14.28 6.38
N ALA A 277 8.82 -13.90 5.25
CA ALA A 277 9.62 -12.69 5.22
C ALA A 277 8.77 -11.42 5.36
N ASP A 278 9.25 -10.50 6.20
CA ASP A 278 8.78 -9.11 6.22
C ASP A 278 9.24 -8.41 4.94
N VAL A 279 8.33 -7.77 4.23
CA VAL A 279 8.63 -7.13 2.94
C VAL A 279 8.29 -5.65 2.98
N HIS A 280 9.26 -4.80 2.64
CA HIS A 280 9.01 -3.37 2.45
C HIS A 280 9.45 -2.90 1.07
N ARG A 281 8.48 -2.49 0.26
CA ARG A 281 8.67 -2.04 -1.11
C ARG A 281 8.68 -0.52 -1.17
N TYR A 282 9.83 0.08 -1.42
CA TYR A 282 10.01 1.53 -1.56
C TYR A 282 9.68 2.00 -2.98
N GLU A 283 8.47 2.51 -3.21
CA GLU A 283 7.91 2.86 -4.54
C GLU A 283 8.79 3.77 -5.42
N SER A 284 9.69 4.54 -4.82
CA SER A 284 10.56 5.48 -5.52
C SER A 284 12.01 5.04 -5.59
N ALA A 285 12.38 3.89 -5.01
CA ALA A 285 13.74 3.37 -5.03
C ALA A 285 14.02 2.50 -6.27
N GLY A 286 15.28 2.49 -6.68
CA GLY A 286 15.81 1.69 -7.78
C GLY A 286 16.72 0.57 -7.30
N HIS A 287 17.77 0.31 -8.07
CA HIS A 287 18.72 -0.77 -7.81
C HIS A 287 19.52 -0.58 -6.51
N LEU A 288 19.96 0.65 -6.24
CA LEU A 288 20.77 0.96 -5.05
C LEU A 288 19.88 1.44 -3.89
N VAL A 289 19.05 0.53 -3.35
CA VAL A 289 18.07 0.87 -2.28
C VAL A 289 18.73 1.55 -1.08
N ALA A 290 19.92 1.10 -0.67
CA ALA A 290 20.67 1.67 0.45
C ALA A 290 21.15 3.12 0.21
N GLU A 291 21.20 3.55 -1.06
CA GLU A 291 21.48 4.94 -1.44
C GLU A 291 20.21 5.76 -1.64
N ASP A 292 19.15 5.11 -2.09
CA ASP A 292 17.90 5.75 -2.42
C ASP A 292 17.05 6.05 -1.19
N ARG A 293 17.23 5.27 -0.12
CA ARG A 293 16.48 5.33 1.13
C ARG A 293 17.38 5.05 2.33
N ASP A 294 17.01 5.64 3.44
CA ASP A 294 17.55 5.19 4.72
C ASP A 294 17.02 3.77 4.99
N ILE A 295 17.93 2.80 4.98
CA ILE A 295 17.65 1.42 5.33
C ILE A 295 18.13 1.10 6.75
N ALA A 296 18.93 1.95 7.36
CA ALA A 296 19.55 1.66 8.64
C ALA A 296 18.50 1.62 9.76
N ALA A 297 17.73 2.67 9.94
CA ALA A 297 16.68 2.68 10.95
C ALA A 297 15.73 1.49 10.81
N PRO A 298 15.11 1.20 9.64
CA PRO A 298 14.26 0.01 9.47
C PRO A 298 14.94 -1.32 9.76
N VAL A 299 16.21 -1.49 9.40
CA VAL A 299 16.93 -2.74 9.69
C VAL A 299 17.12 -2.91 11.19
N PHE A 300 17.55 -1.86 11.90
CA PHE A 300 17.78 -1.96 13.36
C PHE A 300 16.46 -2.10 14.14
N ASP A 301 15.39 -1.44 13.72
CA ASP A 301 14.05 -1.64 14.28
C ASP A 301 13.57 -3.08 14.09
N TRP A 302 13.79 -3.65 12.89
CA TRP A 302 13.46 -5.04 12.59
C TRP A 302 14.30 -6.03 13.43
N LEU A 303 15.61 -5.77 13.58
CA LEU A 303 16.48 -6.59 14.44
C LEU A 303 15.99 -6.61 15.88
N ALA A 304 15.64 -5.44 16.42
CA ALA A 304 15.10 -5.32 17.77
C ALA A 304 13.81 -6.10 17.94
N GLY A 305 12.91 -6.06 16.95
CA GLY A 305 11.62 -6.72 16.99
C GLY A 305 11.65 -8.22 16.71
N ARG A 306 12.47 -8.67 15.77
CA ARG A 306 12.41 -10.04 15.24
C ARG A 306 13.57 -10.93 15.67
N VAL A 307 14.74 -10.35 15.95
CA VAL A 307 15.95 -11.14 16.21
C VAL A 307 16.30 -11.15 17.70
N THR A 308 16.26 -10.01 18.36
CA THR A 308 16.66 -9.93 19.78
C THR A 308 15.49 -10.05 20.76
N GLY A 309 14.25 -10.09 20.28
CA GLY A 309 13.07 -10.29 21.13
C GLY A 309 12.72 -9.10 22.05
N GLY A 310 13.41 -7.96 21.88
CA GLY A 310 13.16 -6.75 22.66
C GLY A 310 12.16 -5.79 22.00
N GLY A 311 11.68 -6.11 20.80
CA GLY A 311 10.62 -5.36 20.11
C GLY A 311 9.24 -5.74 20.62
N ILE A 312 8.31 -4.83 20.51
CA ILE A 312 6.88 -5.09 20.65
C ILE A 312 6.59 -6.24 19.68
N GLY A 313 6.41 -7.44 20.22
CA GLY A 313 6.29 -8.66 19.44
C GLY A 313 5.33 -8.45 18.27
N SER A 314 5.52 -9.20 17.20
CA SER A 314 4.38 -9.53 16.34
C SER A 314 3.30 -9.91 17.33
N ALA A 315 2.43 -8.95 17.60
CA ALA A 315 1.38 -9.18 18.52
C ALA A 315 0.75 -10.49 18.07
N ASP A 316 0.75 -11.48 18.92
CA ASP A 316 -0.45 -12.24 19.09
C ASP A 316 -1.57 -11.20 18.95
N SER A 317 -2.02 -10.95 17.73
CA SER A 317 -3.39 -10.50 17.54
C SER A 317 -4.13 -11.44 18.46
N PRO A 318 -4.82 -10.97 19.49
CA PRO A 318 -5.52 -11.87 20.37
C PRO A 318 -6.22 -12.81 19.41
N ALA A 319 -5.70 -14.05 19.35
CA ALA A 319 -6.35 -15.09 18.59
C ALA A 319 -7.75 -15.02 19.13
N VAL A 320 -8.69 -14.54 18.34
CA VAL A 320 -10.09 -14.69 18.67
C VAL A 320 -10.24 -16.20 18.62
N GLU A 321 -9.96 -16.82 19.78
CA GLU A 321 -10.18 -18.24 19.99
C GLU A 321 -11.64 -18.48 19.70
N GLY A 322 -11.90 -19.08 18.55
CA GLY A 322 -13.21 -19.48 18.12
C GLY A 322 -13.26 -19.64 16.61
N THR A 323 -12.96 -20.83 16.10
CA THR A 323 -13.46 -21.30 14.82
C THR A 323 -14.97 -21.52 14.89
N ASP A 324 -15.58 -21.40 16.05
CA ASP A 324 -17.01 -21.55 16.30
C ASP A 324 -17.72 -20.28 15.83
N GLY A 325 -18.37 -20.39 14.65
CA GLY A 325 -19.25 -19.37 14.10
C GLY A 325 -18.73 -18.56 12.90
N PHE A 326 -17.54 -18.85 12.34
CA PHE A 326 -17.12 -18.18 11.10
C PHE A 326 -18.03 -18.54 9.93
N GLU A 327 -18.76 -17.54 9.42
CA GLU A 327 -19.53 -17.64 8.19
C GLU A 327 -18.81 -16.89 7.05
N PRO A 328 -18.43 -17.57 5.96
CA PRO A 328 -17.76 -16.89 4.84
C PRO A 328 -18.65 -15.78 4.25
N LEU A 329 -18.01 -14.81 3.60
CA LEU A 329 -18.69 -13.64 3.03
C LEU A 329 -19.89 -14.01 2.12
N TRP A 330 -19.86 -15.16 1.48
CA TRP A 330 -20.94 -15.64 0.57
C TRP A 330 -22.00 -16.55 1.26
N ALA A 331 -21.92 -16.77 2.56
CA ALA A 331 -22.88 -17.63 3.25
C ALA A 331 -24.35 -17.20 3.06
N PRO A 332 -24.71 -15.90 3.16
CA PRO A 332 -26.08 -15.45 2.90
C PRO A 332 -26.56 -15.74 1.47
N LEU A 333 -25.69 -15.62 0.47
CA LEU A 333 -25.99 -15.99 -0.92
C LEU A 333 -26.39 -17.47 -1.04
N ALA A 334 -25.62 -18.37 -0.42
CA ALA A 334 -25.90 -19.80 -0.45
C ALA A 334 -27.23 -20.14 0.23
N GLY A 335 -27.48 -19.52 1.40
CA GLY A 335 -28.73 -19.69 2.14
C GLY A 335 -29.96 -19.23 1.34
N LEU A 336 -29.92 -18.06 0.70
CA LEU A 336 -31.01 -17.53 -0.12
C LEU A 336 -31.23 -18.36 -1.38
N ALA A 337 -30.16 -18.86 -2.01
CA ALA A 337 -30.28 -19.72 -3.19
C ALA A 337 -30.98 -21.05 -2.88
N ALA A 338 -30.74 -21.61 -1.70
CA ALA A 338 -31.37 -22.85 -1.24
C ALA A 338 -32.80 -22.64 -0.68
N GLY A 339 -33.12 -21.40 -0.30
CA GLY A 339 -34.40 -21.06 0.33
C GLY A 339 -35.56 -20.82 -0.66
N PRO A 340 -36.75 -20.48 -0.15
CA PRO A 340 -37.95 -20.24 -0.95
C PRO A 340 -37.81 -19.00 -1.87
N THR A 341 -36.92 -18.08 -1.56
CA THR A 341 -36.63 -16.85 -2.32
C THR A 341 -35.61 -17.05 -3.45
N GLY A 342 -35.12 -18.28 -3.64
CA GLY A 342 -34.04 -18.59 -4.59
C GLY A 342 -34.28 -18.15 -6.04
N ASP A 343 -35.54 -18.13 -6.50
CA ASP A 343 -35.93 -17.65 -7.83
C ASP A 343 -36.15 -16.12 -7.89
N GLY A 344 -36.03 -15.43 -6.74
CA GLY A 344 -36.04 -13.95 -6.68
C GLY A 344 -34.77 -13.33 -7.22
N ARG A 345 -34.83 -12.05 -7.62
CA ARG A 345 -33.70 -11.29 -8.12
C ARG A 345 -32.63 -11.15 -7.01
N ALA A 346 -31.38 -11.30 -7.35
CA ALA A 346 -30.23 -11.09 -6.48
C ALA A 346 -29.41 -9.87 -6.90
N VAL A 347 -29.01 -9.81 -8.18
CA VAL A 347 -28.22 -8.70 -8.74
C VAL A 347 -28.90 -8.20 -10.02
N VAL A 348 -29.02 -6.89 -10.14
CA VAL A 348 -29.68 -6.22 -11.27
C VAL A 348 -28.74 -5.18 -11.86
N GLU A 349 -28.68 -5.10 -13.16
CA GLU A 349 -27.88 -4.13 -13.94
C GLU A 349 -28.83 -3.30 -14.80
N MET A 350 -28.70 -1.97 -14.70
CA MET A 350 -29.53 -1.02 -15.45
C MET A 350 -28.91 -0.68 -16.80
N ALA A 351 -29.72 -0.55 -17.82
CA ALA A 351 -29.34 0.04 -19.10
C ALA A 351 -29.31 1.57 -19.03
N THR A 352 -28.66 2.19 -20.00
CA THR A 352 -28.55 3.66 -20.07
C THR A 352 -29.86 4.39 -20.31
N ASP A 353 -30.89 3.66 -20.80
CA ASP A 353 -32.25 4.17 -21.00
C ASP A 353 -33.15 4.07 -19.75
N GLY A 354 -32.59 3.55 -18.64
CA GLY A 354 -33.30 3.40 -17.37
C GLY A 354 -34.07 2.08 -17.22
N THR A 355 -33.98 1.18 -18.20
CA THR A 355 -34.59 -0.16 -18.12
C THR A 355 -33.64 -1.18 -17.50
N VAL A 356 -34.14 -2.34 -17.07
CA VAL A 356 -33.30 -3.45 -16.61
C VAL A 356 -32.63 -4.12 -17.80
N ALA A 357 -31.31 -4.01 -17.87
CA ALA A 357 -30.50 -4.63 -18.92
C ALA A 357 -30.29 -6.13 -18.67
N ARG A 358 -30.04 -6.53 -17.44
CA ARG A 358 -29.74 -7.90 -17.05
C ARG A 358 -29.98 -8.10 -15.55
N PHE A 359 -30.32 -9.30 -15.15
CA PHE A 359 -30.33 -9.69 -13.73
C PHE A 359 -30.00 -11.18 -13.58
N LEU A 360 -29.61 -11.56 -12.35
CA LEU A 360 -29.52 -12.95 -11.91
C LEU A 360 -30.45 -13.16 -10.71
N THR A 361 -31.05 -14.35 -10.64
CA THR A 361 -31.70 -14.82 -9.41
C THR A 361 -30.65 -15.33 -8.41
N TRP A 362 -31.05 -15.55 -7.16
CA TRP A 362 -30.13 -16.10 -6.13
C TRP A 362 -29.60 -17.48 -6.55
N LYS A 363 -30.47 -18.35 -7.10
CA LYS A 363 -30.04 -19.65 -7.63
C LYS A 363 -29.05 -19.53 -8.78
N GLN A 364 -29.36 -18.65 -9.75
CA GLN A 364 -28.45 -18.41 -10.87
C GLN A 364 -27.10 -17.84 -10.42
N LEU A 365 -27.12 -16.86 -9.53
CA LEU A 365 -25.88 -16.26 -9.00
C LEU A 365 -25.02 -17.31 -8.28
N ALA A 366 -25.61 -18.12 -7.40
CA ALA A 366 -24.88 -19.19 -6.71
C ALA A 366 -24.30 -20.22 -7.70
N ALA A 367 -25.08 -20.63 -8.68
CA ALA A 367 -24.63 -21.58 -9.71
C ALA A 367 -23.49 -21.00 -10.58
N ASP A 368 -23.62 -19.75 -11.02
CA ASP A 368 -22.59 -19.08 -11.84
C ASP A 368 -21.29 -18.88 -11.06
N VAL A 369 -21.37 -18.57 -9.76
CA VAL A 369 -20.23 -18.49 -8.85
C VAL A 369 -19.52 -19.85 -8.74
N ASP A 370 -20.26 -20.93 -8.47
CA ASP A 370 -19.68 -22.27 -8.34
C ASP A 370 -19.08 -22.75 -9.67
N HIS A 371 -19.78 -22.54 -10.79
CA HIS A 371 -19.28 -22.92 -12.12
C HIS A 371 -18.01 -22.15 -12.49
N LEU A 372 -17.98 -20.85 -12.24
CA LEU A 372 -16.80 -20.04 -12.55
C LEU A 372 -15.63 -20.39 -11.61
N ALA A 373 -15.87 -20.63 -10.32
CA ALA A 373 -14.84 -21.07 -9.40
C ALA A 373 -14.21 -22.41 -9.85
N ALA A 374 -15.03 -23.39 -10.22
CA ALA A 374 -14.56 -24.65 -10.78
C ALA A 374 -13.78 -24.46 -12.07
N GLY A 375 -14.24 -23.56 -12.96
CA GLY A 375 -13.55 -23.22 -14.20
C GLY A 375 -12.19 -22.54 -13.97
N LEU A 376 -12.11 -21.61 -13.03
CA LEU A 376 -10.86 -20.97 -12.62
C LEU A 376 -9.87 -22.00 -12.05
N ALA A 377 -10.36 -22.94 -11.23
CA ALA A 377 -9.53 -24.04 -10.71
C ALA A 377 -8.93 -24.89 -11.83
N THR A 378 -9.69 -25.21 -12.90
CA THR A 378 -9.15 -25.93 -14.06
C THR A 378 -8.10 -25.14 -14.84
N ALA A 379 -8.17 -23.81 -14.75
CA ALA A 379 -7.19 -22.92 -15.33
C ALA A 379 -5.97 -22.68 -14.41
N GLY A 380 -5.84 -23.43 -13.29
CA GLY A 380 -4.72 -23.35 -12.37
C GLY A 380 -4.76 -22.13 -11.44
N VAL A 381 -5.94 -21.55 -11.22
CA VAL A 381 -6.16 -20.56 -10.15
C VAL A 381 -6.57 -21.34 -8.90
N GLY A 382 -5.91 -21.09 -7.78
CA GLY A 382 -6.17 -21.79 -6.52
C GLY A 382 -6.04 -20.86 -5.31
N PRO A 383 -6.10 -21.43 -4.10
CA PRO A 383 -5.90 -20.67 -2.87
C PRO A 383 -4.61 -19.85 -2.92
N GLY A 384 -4.68 -18.59 -2.50
CA GLY A 384 -3.56 -17.65 -2.51
C GLY A 384 -3.21 -17.06 -3.89
N SER A 385 -3.75 -17.58 -5.01
CA SER A 385 -3.55 -16.97 -6.34
C SER A 385 -4.12 -15.56 -6.37
N ARG A 386 -3.34 -14.59 -6.83
CA ARG A 386 -3.75 -13.19 -6.91
C ARG A 386 -4.47 -12.91 -8.22
N VAL A 387 -5.72 -12.47 -8.15
CA VAL A 387 -6.57 -12.19 -9.32
C VAL A 387 -6.95 -10.72 -9.34
N SER A 388 -6.42 -9.97 -10.31
CA SER A 388 -6.81 -8.57 -10.52
C SER A 388 -8.09 -8.49 -11.34
N LEU A 389 -9.12 -7.83 -10.78
CA LEU A 389 -10.41 -7.63 -11.42
C LEU A 389 -10.51 -6.22 -12.00
N MET A 390 -10.40 -6.11 -13.34
CA MET A 390 -10.56 -4.88 -14.12
C MET A 390 -11.89 -4.90 -14.89
N VAL A 391 -12.96 -5.11 -14.14
CA VAL A 391 -14.33 -5.30 -14.63
C VAL A 391 -15.21 -4.21 -14.03
N PRO A 392 -16.04 -3.52 -14.81
CA PRO A 392 -17.02 -2.58 -14.27
C PRO A 392 -18.00 -3.26 -13.29
N PRO A 393 -18.51 -2.54 -12.28
CA PRO A 393 -19.57 -3.04 -11.41
C PRO A 393 -20.79 -3.50 -12.20
N GLY A 394 -21.32 -4.65 -11.80
CA GLY A 394 -22.44 -5.31 -12.43
C GLY A 394 -22.39 -6.81 -12.20
N VAL A 395 -23.17 -7.55 -12.94
CA VAL A 395 -23.31 -9.01 -12.81
C VAL A 395 -21.96 -9.72 -12.98
N ASP A 396 -21.19 -9.38 -14.03
CA ASP A 396 -19.95 -10.10 -14.34
C ASP A 396 -18.88 -9.90 -13.26
N LEU A 397 -18.76 -8.67 -12.68
CA LEU A 397 -17.83 -8.41 -11.57
C LEU A 397 -18.27 -9.16 -10.30
N THR A 398 -19.57 -9.17 -10.00
CA THR A 398 -20.10 -9.88 -8.83
C THR A 398 -19.79 -11.37 -8.91
N VAL A 399 -20.12 -12.02 -10.01
CA VAL A 399 -19.82 -13.45 -10.22
C VAL A 399 -18.33 -13.73 -10.12
N ALA A 400 -17.48 -12.92 -10.76
CA ALA A 400 -16.03 -13.10 -10.74
C ALA A 400 -15.43 -12.93 -9.34
N LEU A 401 -15.87 -11.91 -8.59
CA LEU A 401 -15.42 -11.66 -7.22
C LEU A 401 -15.76 -12.86 -6.30
N TYR A 402 -17.03 -13.24 -6.27
CA TYR A 402 -17.48 -14.33 -5.38
C TYR A 402 -16.87 -15.68 -5.79
N ALA A 403 -16.65 -15.93 -7.09
CA ALA A 403 -15.94 -17.12 -7.55
C ALA A 403 -14.49 -17.16 -7.08
N CYS A 404 -13.76 -16.03 -7.12
CA CYS A 404 -12.42 -15.94 -6.59
C CYS A 404 -12.38 -16.18 -5.07
N LEU A 405 -13.26 -15.51 -4.31
CA LEU A 405 -13.35 -15.71 -2.86
C LEU A 405 -13.70 -17.15 -2.50
N ARG A 406 -14.65 -17.74 -3.22
CA ARG A 406 -15.09 -19.13 -3.03
C ARG A 406 -13.96 -20.13 -3.25
N LEU A 407 -13.03 -19.81 -4.15
CA LEU A 407 -11.85 -20.62 -4.49
C LEU A 407 -10.66 -20.37 -3.53
N GLY A 408 -10.74 -19.38 -2.65
CA GLY A 408 -9.63 -18.94 -1.80
C GLY A 408 -8.56 -18.13 -2.55
N ALA A 409 -8.89 -17.62 -3.75
CA ALA A 409 -8.00 -16.71 -4.47
C ALA A 409 -8.09 -15.29 -3.87
N VAL A 410 -6.97 -14.57 -3.89
CA VAL A 410 -6.85 -13.20 -3.37
C VAL A 410 -7.29 -12.21 -4.44
N VAL A 411 -8.38 -11.51 -4.20
CA VAL A 411 -8.90 -10.51 -5.14
C VAL A 411 -8.12 -9.21 -5.02
N VAL A 412 -7.54 -8.73 -6.13
CA VAL A 412 -6.83 -7.44 -6.19
C VAL A 412 -7.73 -6.41 -6.84
N VAL A 413 -8.16 -5.42 -6.06
CA VAL A 413 -9.02 -4.32 -6.51
C VAL A 413 -8.26 -3.01 -6.47
N ALA A 414 -7.96 -2.47 -7.64
CA ALA A 414 -7.36 -1.15 -7.82
C ALA A 414 -8.33 -0.24 -8.58
N ASP A 415 -8.60 0.94 -8.03
CA ASP A 415 -9.57 1.87 -8.60
C ASP A 415 -9.00 2.61 -9.81
N ALA A 416 -9.79 2.74 -10.86
CA ALA A 416 -9.47 3.54 -12.04
C ALA A 416 -9.23 5.03 -11.73
N GLY A 417 -9.81 5.54 -10.64
CA GLY A 417 -9.60 6.90 -10.13
C GLY A 417 -8.15 7.21 -9.71
N LEU A 418 -7.28 6.18 -9.57
CA LEU A 418 -5.84 6.37 -9.35
C LEU A 418 -5.11 6.96 -10.57
N GLY A 419 -5.78 7.08 -11.70
CA GLY A 419 -5.19 7.45 -12.98
C GLY A 419 -4.24 6.36 -13.52
N THR A 420 -3.80 6.48 -14.77
CA THR A 420 -3.01 5.43 -15.44
C THR A 420 -1.70 5.08 -14.72
N LYS A 421 -1.00 6.09 -14.19
CA LYS A 421 0.28 5.88 -13.47
C LYS A 421 0.06 5.20 -12.11
N GLY A 422 -0.93 5.65 -11.34
CA GLY A 422 -1.26 5.08 -10.04
C GLY A 422 -1.80 3.66 -10.16
N LEU A 423 -2.71 3.43 -11.10
CA LEU A 423 -3.26 2.10 -11.40
C LEU A 423 -2.16 1.12 -11.83
N SER A 424 -1.26 1.55 -12.74
CA SER A 424 -0.14 0.70 -13.19
C SER A 424 0.79 0.33 -12.04
N ARG A 425 1.05 1.27 -11.13
CA ARG A 425 1.85 1.03 -9.92
C ARG A 425 1.16 0.02 -8.98
N ALA A 426 -0.12 0.21 -8.71
CA ALA A 426 -0.91 -0.67 -7.86
C ALA A 426 -0.93 -2.12 -8.40
N VAL A 427 -1.24 -2.29 -9.70
CA VAL A 427 -1.28 -3.62 -10.33
C VAL A 427 0.10 -4.27 -10.33
N LYS A 428 1.16 -3.54 -10.71
CA LYS A 428 2.53 -4.08 -10.69
C LYS A 428 2.97 -4.47 -9.27
N GLY A 429 2.69 -3.62 -8.29
CA GLY A 429 3.03 -3.89 -6.88
C GLY A 429 2.32 -5.12 -6.32
N ALA A 430 1.05 -5.31 -6.67
CA ALA A 430 0.31 -6.50 -6.25
C ALA A 430 0.75 -7.80 -6.95
N THR A 431 1.49 -7.71 -8.06
CA THR A 431 1.97 -8.86 -8.87
C THR A 431 0.90 -9.94 -9.09
N PRO A 432 -0.24 -9.63 -9.72
CA PRO A 432 -1.30 -10.61 -9.91
C PRO A 432 -0.84 -11.78 -10.79
N ASP A 433 -1.35 -12.99 -10.51
CA ASP A 433 -1.15 -14.18 -11.33
C ASP A 433 -2.05 -14.13 -12.56
N VAL A 434 -3.28 -13.63 -12.35
CA VAL A 434 -4.31 -13.53 -13.37
C VAL A 434 -4.91 -12.12 -13.37
N LEU A 435 -5.17 -11.58 -14.55
CA LEU A 435 -5.91 -10.36 -14.76
C LEU A 435 -7.19 -10.66 -15.56
N VAL A 436 -8.32 -10.43 -14.93
CA VAL A 436 -9.64 -10.50 -15.58
C VAL A 436 -10.05 -9.09 -15.96
N GLY A 437 -10.40 -8.87 -17.22
CA GLY A 437 -10.74 -7.51 -17.64
C GLY A 437 -11.55 -7.39 -18.92
N ILE A 438 -12.08 -6.17 -19.10
CA ILE A 438 -12.69 -5.74 -20.37
C ILE A 438 -11.61 -5.43 -21.41
N ASP A 439 -11.95 -5.35 -22.69
CA ASP A 439 -11.02 -5.10 -23.81
C ASP A 439 -10.05 -3.94 -23.56
N LYS A 440 -10.57 -2.82 -23.04
CA LYS A 440 -9.77 -1.62 -22.70
C LYS A 440 -8.71 -1.90 -21.64
N ALA A 441 -9.08 -2.63 -20.59
CA ALA A 441 -8.17 -3.00 -19.51
C ALA A 441 -7.11 -4.00 -19.98
N LEU A 442 -7.51 -4.98 -20.81
CA LEU A 442 -6.59 -5.96 -21.39
C LEU A 442 -5.58 -5.32 -22.37
N ALA A 443 -6.02 -4.32 -23.14
CA ALA A 443 -5.14 -3.53 -24.00
C ALA A 443 -4.13 -2.73 -23.18
N ALA A 444 -4.58 -2.08 -22.09
CA ALA A 444 -3.72 -1.36 -21.17
C ALA A 444 -2.70 -2.31 -20.49
N ALA A 445 -3.15 -3.48 -20.03
CA ALA A 445 -2.29 -4.49 -19.43
C ALA A 445 -1.15 -4.92 -20.36
N ARG A 446 -1.46 -5.11 -21.65
CA ARG A 446 -0.45 -5.44 -22.66
C ARG A 446 0.51 -4.29 -22.92
N ALA A 447 -0.01 -3.08 -23.12
CA ALA A 447 0.78 -1.90 -23.46
C ALA A 447 1.70 -1.47 -22.31
N LEU A 448 1.24 -1.58 -21.05
CA LEU A 448 1.97 -1.18 -19.84
C LEU A 448 2.81 -2.31 -19.23
N GLY A 449 2.81 -3.49 -19.86
CA GLY A 449 3.59 -4.63 -19.41
C GLY A 449 3.15 -5.17 -18.04
N TRP A 450 1.84 -5.16 -17.74
CA TRP A 450 1.35 -5.82 -16.54
C TRP A 450 1.46 -7.33 -16.74
N ALA A 451 2.36 -7.92 -15.96
CA ALA A 451 2.57 -9.36 -16.01
C ALA A 451 1.38 -10.05 -15.37
N ALA A 452 0.72 -10.91 -16.09
CA ALA A 452 -0.30 -11.81 -15.63
C ALA A 452 -0.84 -12.61 -16.82
N ARG A 453 -1.41 -13.75 -16.55
CA ARG A 453 -2.29 -14.44 -17.47
C ARG A 453 -3.56 -13.61 -17.64
N ARG A 454 -4.05 -13.47 -18.88
CA ARG A 454 -5.17 -12.56 -19.18
C ARG A 454 -6.43 -13.34 -19.55
N ILE A 455 -7.52 -13.01 -18.85
CA ILE A 455 -8.85 -13.57 -19.06
C ILE A 455 -9.78 -12.43 -19.46
N SER A 456 -10.51 -12.58 -20.55
CA SER A 456 -11.53 -11.59 -20.96
C SER A 456 -12.87 -11.85 -20.28
N VAL A 457 -13.60 -10.78 -19.98
CA VAL A 457 -14.99 -10.89 -19.50
C VAL A 457 -15.87 -11.55 -20.58
N ARG A 458 -15.78 -11.05 -21.81
CA ARG A 458 -16.55 -11.54 -22.96
C ARG A 458 -15.69 -12.43 -23.87
N GLU A 459 -16.36 -13.27 -24.66
CA GLU A 459 -15.66 -14.02 -25.71
C GLU A 459 -15.14 -13.08 -26.79
N LEU A 460 -13.88 -13.28 -27.14
CA LEU A 460 -13.19 -12.50 -28.15
C LEU A 460 -12.98 -13.32 -29.43
N THR A 461 -12.98 -12.64 -30.57
CA THR A 461 -12.56 -13.26 -31.81
C THR A 461 -11.11 -13.74 -31.75
N PRO A 462 -10.71 -14.80 -32.49
CA PRO A 462 -9.34 -15.33 -32.44
C PRO A 462 -8.25 -14.28 -32.72
N ARG A 463 -8.52 -13.32 -33.62
CA ARG A 463 -7.61 -12.19 -33.90
C ARG A 463 -7.45 -11.28 -32.70
N ARG A 464 -8.55 -10.90 -32.02
CA ARG A 464 -8.52 -10.06 -30.79
C ARG A 464 -7.86 -10.77 -29.64
N ARG A 465 -8.15 -12.07 -29.42
CA ARG A 465 -7.47 -12.86 -28.40
C ARG A 465 -5.95 -12.79 -28.55
N ARG A 466 -5.43 -13.05 -29.76
CA ARG A 466 -4.00 -12.97 -30.04
C ARG A 466 -3.45 -11.58 -29.85
N LEU A 467 -4.16 -10.55 -30.33
CA LEU A 467 -3.75 -9.15 -30.20
C LEU A 467 -3.63 -8.71 -28.73
N LEU A 468 -4.56 -9.13 -27.88
CA LEU A 468 -4.58 -8.76 -26.45
C LEU A 468 -3.83 -9.75 -25.56
N GLY A 469 -3.35 -10.87 -26.11
CA GLY A 469 -2.68 -11.93 -25.36
C GLY A 469 -3.59 -12.59 -24.33
N VAL A 470 -4.85 -12.82 -24.70
CA VAL A 470 -5.88 -13.41 -23.83
C VAL A 470 -5.90 -14.93 -23.99
N GLU A 471 -5.86 -15.65 -22.89
CA GLU A 471 -5.87 -17.12 -22.88
C GLU A 471 -7.29 -17.67 -23.05
N THR A 472 -8.26 -17.12 -22.33
CA THR A 472 -9.65 -17.60 -22.28
C THR A 472 -10.59 -16.47 -21.85
N SER A 473 -11.89 -16.77 -21.72
CA SER A 473 -12.92 -15.87 -21.23
C SER A 473 -13.64 -16.42 -19.99
N LEU A 474 -14.27 -15.55 -19.19
CA LEU A 474 -15.08 -15.97 -18.04
C LEU A 474 -16.19 -16.93 -18.48
N ALA A 475 -16.86 -16.64 -19.59
CA ALA A 475 -17.92 -17.50 -20.13
C ALA A 475 -17.41 -18.91 -20.51
N ALA A 476 -16.21 -19.00 -21.10
CA ALA A 476 -15.61 -20.29 -21.44
C ALA A 476 -15.23 -21.07 -20.17
N LEU A 477 -14.69 -20.40 -19.16
CA LEU A 477 -14.36 -21.01 -17.87
C LEU A 477 -15.61 -21.51 -17.14
N ALA A 478 -16.67 -20.71 -17.09
CA ALA A 478 -17.92 -21.10 -16.45
C ALA A 478 -18.53 -22.34 -17.13
N ARG A 479 -18.51 -22.43 -18.48
CA ARG A 479 -18.92 -23.63 -19.18
C ARG A 479 -18.08 -24.86 -18.86
N ALA A 480 -16.76 -24.70 -18.81
CA ALA A 480 -15.87 -25.80 -18.44
C ALA A 480 -16.12 -26.28 -17.00
N GLY A 481 -16.35 -25.36 -16.08
CA GLY A 481 -16.70 -25.68 -14.69
C GLY A 481 -18.04 -26.37 -14.56
N SER A 482 -19.07 -25.92 -15.30
CA SER A 482 -20.39 -26.55 -15.34
C SER A 482 -20.34 -27.99 -15.88
N ALA A 483 -19.57 -28.21 -16.97
CA ALA A 483 -19.37 -29.55 -17.53
C ALA A 483 -18.69 -30.51 -16.52
N ARG A 484 -17.77 -30.02 -15.76
CA ARG A 484 -17.07 -30.80 -14.71
C ARG A 484 -17.99 -31.12 -13.53
N ALA A 485 -18.81 -30.17 -13.09
CA ALA A 485 -19.79 -30.40 -12.03
C ALA A 485 -20.83 -31.49 -12.41
N GLY A 486 -21.21 -31.57 -13.70
CA GLY A 486 -22.08 -32.62 -14.22
C GLY A 486 -21.43 -34.01 -14.34
N ALA A 487 -20.11 -34.06 -14.60
CA ALA A 487 -19.39 -35.33 -14.86
C ALA A 487 -18.83 -36.01 -13.59
N ALA A 488 -18.48 -35.25 -12.54
CA ALA A 488 -17.71 -35.78 -11.40
C ALA A 488 -18.52 -35.90 -10.08
N GLY A 489 -19.81 -35.60 -10.08
CA GLY A 489 -20.49 -35.35 -8.79
C GLY A 489 -19.72 -34.22 -8.05
N LYS A 490 -20.39 -33.36 -7.31
CA LYS A 490 -19.77 -32.17 -6.67
C LYS A 490 -18.44 -32.52 -5.98
N ALA A 491 -17.30 -32.41 -6.69
CA ALA A 491 -16.02 -32.30 -6.04
C ALA A 491 -16.07 -30.97 -5.27
N ALA A 492 -16.33 -31.05 -3.99
CA ALA A 492 -16.47 -29.89 -3.14
C ALA A 492 -15.14 -29.12 -3.16
N LEU A 493 -15.15 -27.90 -3.68
CA LEU A 493 -14.05 -26.98 -3.47
C LEU A 493 -13.87 -26.85 -1.94
N SER A 494 -12.65 -27.06 -1.46
CA SER A 494 -12.35 -26.83 -0.04
C SER A 494 -12.65 -25.37 0.30
N LEU A 495 -13.25 -25.14 1.46
CA LEU A 495 -13.45 -23.78 1.94
C LEU A 495 -12.10 -23.16 2.33
N PRO A 496 -11.82 -21.91 1.98
CA PRO A 496 -10.66 -21.21 2.50
C PRO A 496 -10.76 -21.05 4.01
N GLY A 497 -9.61 -21.11 4.68
CA GLY A 497 -9.55 -20.84 6.12
C GLY A 497 -9.94 -19.39 6.42
N PRO A 498 -10.47 -19.12 7.62
CA PRO A 498 -10.88 -17.76 8.02
C PRO A 498 -9.74 -16.76 7.95
N ASP A 499 -8.54 -17.14 8.30
CA ASP A 499 -7.35 -16.27 8.35
C ASP A 499 -6.54 -16.29 7.05
N SER A 500 -7.01 -17.01 6.02
CA SER A 500 -6.41 -16.96 4.69
C SER A 500 -6.63 -15.59 4.04
N PRO A 501 -5.64 -15.06 3.31
CA PRO A 501 -5.77 -13.83 2.53
C PRO A 501 -6.94 -13.92 1.54
N ALA A 502 -7.78 -12.88 1.50
CA ALA A 502 -8.97 -12.81 0.65
C ALA A 502 -8.94 -11.67 -0.36
N ALA A 503 -8.46 -10.49 0.04
CA ALA A 503 -8.45 -9.33 -0.83
C ALA A 503 -7.28 -8.38 -0.54
N VAL A 504 -6.81 -7.70 -1.59
CA VAL A 504 -5.93 -6.53 -1.52
C VAL A 504 -6.68 -5.33 -2.12
N LEU A 505 -7.06 -4.39 -1.27
CA LEU A 505 -7.80 -3.19 -1.64
C LEU A 505 -6.87 -1.98 -1.62
N PHE A 506 -6.82 -1.21 -2.71
CA PHE A 506 -5.92 -0.06 -2.78
C PHE A 506 -6.58 1.21 -2.26
N THR A 507 -5.86 1.95 -1.40
CA THR A 507 -6.29 3.27 -0.88
C THR A 507 -6.33 4.32 -1.99
N SER A 508 -7.03 5.43 -1.76
CA SER A 508 -7.16 6.52 -2.75
C SER A 508 -5.86 7.29 -3.05
N GLY A 509 -4.82 7.13 -2.21
CA GLY A 509 -3.51 7.75 -2.43
C GLY A 509 -3.47 9.28 -2.27
N SER A 510 -4.38 9.87 -1.50
CA SER A 510 -4.47 11.33 -1.30
C SER A 510 -3.24 11.95 -0.60
N THR A 511 -2.49 11.17 0.17
CA THR A 511 -1.29 11.61 0.92
C THR A 511 0.00 10.95 0.45
N GLY A 512 -0.03 10.19 -0.65
CA GLY A 512 1.12 9.46 -1.17
C GLY A 512 0.73 8.38 -2.18
N PRO A 513 1.62 7.49 -2.55
CA PRO A 513 1.29 6.32 -3.36
C PRO A 513 0.20 5.48 -2.72
N ALA A 514 -0.74 4.97 -3.53
CA ALA A 514 -1.80 4.09 -3.06
C ALA A 514 -1.19 2.85 -2.38
N LYS A 515 -1.65 2.55 -1.17
CA LYS A 515 -1.22 1.39 -0.38
C LYS A 515 -2.17 0.24 -0.63
N GLY A 516 -1.65 -0.98 -0.81
CA GLY A 516 -2.46 -2.20 -0.82
C GLY A 516 -2.80 -2.59 0.62
N VAL A 517 -4.07 -2.74 0.90
CA VAL A 517 -4.61 -3.14 2.21
C VAL A 517 -5.04 -4.59 2.11
N LEU A 518 -4.40 -5.46 2.87
CA LEU A 518 -4.68 -6.90 2.90
C LEU A 518 -5.80 -7.20 3.89
N TYR A 519 -6.76 -7.99 3.44
CA TYR A 519 -7.86 -8.52 4.25
C TYR A 519 -7.89 -10.05 4.19
N THR A 520 -8.15 -10.68 5.32
CA THR A 520 -8.47 -12.10 5.42
C THR A 520 -9.97 -12.34 5.20
N HIS A 521 -10.38 -13.60 5.03
CA HIS A 521 -11.79 -13.97 4.93
C HIS A 521 -12.56 -13.61 6.19
N ARG A 522 -11.95 -13.76 7.39
CA ARG A 522 -12.53 -13.39 8.68
C ARG A 522 -12.85 -11.90 8.75
N GLN A 523 -11.92 -11.05 8.34
CA GLN A 523 -12.09 -9.60 8.42
C GLN A 523 -13.12 -9.08 7.42
N LEU A 524 -13.20 -9.67 6.21
CA LEU A 524 -14.26 -9.33 5.26
C LEU A 524 -15.66 -9.75 5.77
N ALA A 525 -15.75 -10.91 6.42
CA ALA A 525 -16.99 -11.36 7.06
C ALA A 525 -17.37 -10.43 8.22
N ALA A 526 -16.41 -10.06 9.07
CA ALA A 526 -16.64 -9.12 10.16
C ALA A 526 -17.09 -7.74 9.64
N MET A 527 -16.54 -7.26 8.52
CA MET A 527 -16.99 -6.02 7.87
C MET A 527 -18.45 -6.12 7.43
N ARG A 528 -18.85 -7.23 6.80
CA ARG A 528 -20.26 -7.52 6.45
C ARG A 528 -21.15 -7.44 7.69
N ASP A 529 -20.76 -8.12 8.75
CA ASP A 529 -21.56 -8.23 9.99
C ASP A 529 -21.66 -6.89 10.72
N THR A 530 -20.58 -6.13 10.78
CA THR A 530 -20.56 -4.75 11.32
C THR A 530 -21.52 -3.84 10.54
N VAL A 531 -21.50 -3.87 9.20
CA VAL A 531 -22.43 -3.10 8.37
C VAL A 531 -23.87 -3.53 8.59
N ALA A 532 -24.13 -4.85 8.58
CA ALA A 532 -25.47 -5.39 8.80
C ALA A 532 -26.06 -4.97 10.14
N GLN A 533 -25.27 -5.08 11.21
CA GLN A 533 -25.72 -4.80 12.58
C GLN A 533 -25.86 -3.29 12.83
N THR A 534 -24.90 -2.47 12.38
CA THR A 534 -24.92 -1.02 12.58
C THR A 534 -26.12 -0.36 11.90
N PHE A 535 -26.43 -0.75 10.66
CA PHE A 535 -27.50 -0.14 9.88
C PHE A 535 -28.79 -0.97 9.84
N GLY A 536 -28.87 -2.06 10.61
CA GLY A 536 -30.04 -2.92 10.66
C GLY A 536 -30.37 -3.59 9.30
N ILE A 537 -29.37 -3.80 8.43
CA ILE A 537 -29.57 -4.41 7.12
C ILE A 537 -29.79 -5.90 7.30
N ARG A 538 -30.90 -6.41 6.75
CA ARG A 538 -31.32 -7.80 6.86
C ARG A 538 -31.45 -8.46 5.50
N PRO A 539 -31.29 -9.79 5.39
CA PRO A 539 -31.59 -10.52 4.17
C PRO A 539 -33.00 -10.20 3.63
N GLY A 540 -33.07 -9.99 2.30
CA GLY A 540 -34.31 -9.60 1.62
C GLY A 540 -34.50 -8.09 1.44
N GLN A 541 -33.67 -7.23 2.04
CA GLN A 541 -33.67 -5.81 1.71
C GLN A 541 -33.16 -5.55 0.29
N ARG A 542 -33.42 -4.35 -0.24
CA ARG A 542 -33.19 -4.00 -1.63
C ARG A 542 -32.36 -2.74 -1.72
N LEU A 543 -31.11 -2.88 -2.21
CA LEU A 543 -30.05 -1.88 -2.20
C LEU A 543 -29.80 -1.27 -3.57
N VAL A 544 -29.92 0.03 -3.74
CA VAL A 544 -29.31 0.75 -4.85
C VAL A 544 -27.87 1.10 -4.50
N ALA A 545 -26.92 0.53 -5.25
CA ALA A 545 -25.50 0.72 -5.01
C ALA A 545 -24.89 1.71 -6.01
N GLY A 546 -24.95 3.00 -5.67
CA GLY A 546 -24.28 4.09 -6.39
C GLY A 546 -22.78 4.21 -6.12
N PHE A 547 -22.17 3.18 -5.50
CA PHE A 547 -20.74 3.09 -5.21
C PHE A 547 -20.29 1.63 -5.32
N ALA A 548 -19.25 1.38 -6.12
CA ALA A 548 -18.83 0.06 -6.52
C ALA A 548 -18.60 -0.96 -5.37
N PRO A 549 -17.92 -0.64 -4.27
CA PRO A 549 -17.71 -1.58 -3.17
C PRO A 549 -19.02 -2.10 -2.56
N PHE A 550 -20.06 -1.27 -2.48
CA PHE A 550 -21.34 -1.67 -1.93
C PHE A 550 -22.20 -2.51 -2.89
N ALA A 551 -22.01 -2.36 -4.21
CA ALA A 551 -22.60 -3.26 -5.17
C ALA A 551 -22.12 -4.71 -4.95
N LEU A 552 -20.87 -4.86 -4.56
CA LEU A 552 -20.26 -6.17 -4.28
C LEU A 552 -20.65 -6.72 -2.89
N LEU A 553 -20.95 -5.84 -1.93
CA LEU A 553 -21.36 -6.25 -0.59
C LEU A 553 -22.84 -6.65 -0.52
N GLY A 554 -23.69 -6.18 -1.44
CA GLY A 554 -25.13 -6.49 -1.44
C GLY A 554 -25.45 -7.98 -1.30
N PRO A 555 -24.93 -8.87 -2.16
CA PRO A 555 -25.16 -10.32 -2.01
C PRO A 555 -24.63 -10.91 -0.71
N ALA A 556 -23.53 -10.36 -0.15
CA ALA A 556 -22.99 -10.78 1.14
C ALA A 556 -23.94 -10.41 2.30
N LEU A 557 -24.63 -9.28 2.20
CA LEU A 557 -25.67 -8.85 3.15
C LEU A 557 -27.00 -9.59 2.97
N GLY A 558 -27.11 -10.44 1.93
CA GLY A 558 -28.37 -11.05 1.55
C GLY A 558 -29.36 -10.05 0.94
N ALA A 559 -28.88 -8.88 0.50
CA ALA A 559 -29.72 -7.84 -0.11
C ALA A 559 -29.72 -7.96 -1.63
N VAL A 560 -30.89 -7.78 -2.24
CA VAL A 560 -31.00 -7.58 -3.70
C VAL A 560 -30.27 -6.30 -4.04
N SER A 561 -29.33 -6.32 -4.95
CA SER A 561 -28.56 -5.12 -5.32
C SER A 561 -28.74 -4.70 -6.77
N VAL A 562 -28.89 -3.40 -7.01
CA VAL A 562 -28.94 -2.81 -8.35
C VAL A 562 -27.85 -1.76 -8.51
N THR A 563 -27.11 -1.83 -9.61
CA THR A 563 -26.21 -0.74 -10.01
C THR A 563 -26.96 0.20 -10.94
N PRO A 564 -27.13 1.50 -10.57
CA PRO A 564 -27.84 2.47 -11.41
C PRO A 564 -27.06 2.76 -12.70
N ALA A 565 -27.73 3.31 -13.70
CA ALA A 565 -27.13 3.74 -14.96
C ALA A 565 -26.22 4.96 -14.72
N MET A 566 -24.95 4.73 -14.43
CA MET A 566 -23.94 5.75 -14.19
C MET A 566 -22.54 5.29 -14.56
N ASP A 567 -21.62 6.20 -14.76
CA ASP A 567 -20.19 5.88 -14.78
C ASP A 567 -19.70 5.81 -13.33
N VAL A 568 -19.46 4.61 -12.83
CA VAL A 568 -19.02 4.37 -11.44
C VAL A 568 -17.63 4.95 -11.13
N THR A 569 -16.82 5.22 -12.17
CA THR A 569 -15.51 5.89 -12.02
C THR A 569 -15.67 7.42 -11.95
N ALA A 570 -16.85 7.93 -12.26
CA ALA A 570 -17.23 9.32 -12.19
C ALA A 570 -18.58 9.49 -11.44
N PRO A 571 -18.63 9.36 -10.11
CA PRO A 571 -19.88 9.35 -9.33
C PRO A 571 -20.82 10.53 -9.60
N ARG A 572 -20.27 11.68 -10.01
CA ARG A 572 -21.03 12.87 -10.43
C ARG A 572 -21.93 12.64 -11.67
N THR A 573 -21.87 11.48 -12.31
CA THR A 573 -22.75 11.12 -13.44
C THR A 573 -24.08 10.51 -13.00
N LEU A 574 -24.25 10.18 -11.71
CA LEU A 574 -25.52 9.69 -11.19
C LEU A 574 -26.56 10.82 -11.17
N THR A 575 -27.60 10.71 -11.98
CA THR A 575 -28.72 11.68 -12.00
C THR A 575 -29.85 11.22 -11.08
N ALA A 576 -30.76 12.17 -10.71
CA ALA A 576 -31.95 11.85 -9.94
C ALA A 576 -32.83 10.80 -10.62
N ARG A 577 -32.98 10.90 -11.94
CA ARG A 577 -33.74 9.94 -12.74
C ARG A 577 -33.11 8.55 -12.70
N ALA A 578 -31.81 8.43 -12.93
CA ALA A 578 -31.13 7.13 -12.91
C ALA A 578 -31.20 6.46 -11.53
N LEU A 579 -31.11 7.26 -10.45
CA LEU A 579 -31.33 6.77 -9.09
C LEU A 579 -32.78 6.27 -8.88
N ALA A 580 -33.75 7.03 -9.34
CA ALA A 580 -35.18 6.69 -9.22
C ALA A 580 -35.56 5.46 -10.05
N ASP A 581 -35.07 5.35 -11.31
CA ASP A 581 -35.27 4.20 -12.18
C ASP A 581 -34.71 2.91 -11.55
N ALA A 582 -33.49 2.99 -10.98
CA ALA A 582 -32.88 1.89 -10.25
C ALA A 582 -33.66 1.51 -8.99
N ALA A 583 -34.14 2.50 -8.24
CA ALA A 583 -34.97 2.29 -7.05
C ALA A 583 -36.29 1.61 -7.40
N ALA A 584 -36.94 2.04 -8.48
CA ALA A 584 -38.18 1.44 -8.96
C ALA A 584 -37.99 0.01 -9.46
N ALA A 585 -36.86 -0.30 -10.11
CA ALA A 585 -36.59 -1.62 -10.69
C ALA A 585 -36.55 -2.77 -9.67
N ILE A 586 -36.25 -2.47 -8.40
CA ILE A 586 -36.17 -3.45 -7.31
C ILE A 586 -37.03 -3.08 -6.10
N ASP A 587 -37.86 -2.04 -6.17
CA ASP A 587 -38.57 -1.45 -4.99
C ASP A 587 -37.62 -1.19 -3.83
N ALA A 588 -36.56 -0.43 -4.10
CA ALA A 588 -35.44 -0.26 -3.17
C ALA A 588 -35.88 0.33 -1.81
N THR A 589 -35.22 -0.15 -0.75
CA THR A 589 -35.38 0.33 0.62
C THR A 589 -34.10 0.96 1.15
N VAL A 590 -32.95 0.67 0.54
CA VAL A 590 -31.63 1.16 0.93
C VAL A 590 -30.92 1.80 -0.26
N VAL A 591 -30.26 2.93 -0.04
CA VAL A 591 -29.42 3.59 -1.04
C VAL A 591 -28.03 3.78 -0.44
N PHE A 592 -27.00 3.47 -1.20
CA PHE A 592 -25.63 3.91 -0.93
C PHE A 592 -25.14 4.77 -2.08
N ALA A 593 -24.73 6.01 -1.80
CA ALA A 593 -24.20 6.94 -2.79
C ALA A 593 -23.11 7.84 -2.21
N SER A 594 -22.09 8.18 -3.02
CA SER A 594 -21.05 9.10 -2.57
C SER A 594 -21.55 10.54 -2.52
N PRO A 595 -20.92 11.46 -1.75
CA PRO A 595 -21.31 12.86 -1.69
C PRO A 595 -21.34 13.55 -3.07
N ALA A 596 -20.40 13.19 -3.96
CA ALA A 596 -20.37 13.72 -5.33
C ALA A 596 -21.57 13.25 -6.17
N ALA A 597 -22.01 12.00 -5.98
CA ALA A 597 -23.22 11.48 -6.61
C ALA A 597 -24.46 12.20 -6.09
N LEU A 598 -24.57 12.37 -4.77
CA LEU A 598 -25.73 13.05 -4.15
C LEU A 598 -25.87 14.51 -4.61
N ARG A 599 -24.76 15.27 -4.74
CA ARG A 599 -24.78 16.62 -5.31
C ARG A 599 -25.41 16.64 -6.72
N ASN A 600 -25.05 15.69 -7.57
CA ASN A 600 -25.62 15.64 -8.92
C ASN A 600 -27.06 15.15 -8.92
N VAL A 601 -27.44 14.25 -8.03
CA VAL A 601 -28.84 13.85 -7.82
C VAL A 601 -29.69 15.07 -7.46
N VAL A 602 -29.25 15.88 -6.48
CA VAL A 602 -29.95 17.14 -6.11
C VAL A 602 -30.00 18.11 -7.30
N ALA A 603 -28.88 18.32 -7.99
CA ALA A 603 -28.81 19.23 -9.14
C ALA A 603 -29.74 18.84 -10.32
N THR A 604 -30.02 17.54 -10.46
CA THR A 604 -30.83 16.99 -11.55
C THR A 604 -32.26 16.62 -11.14
N ARG A 605 -32.72 17.00 -9.94
CA ARG A 605 -34.03 16.66 -9.38
C ARG A 605 -35.23 17.06 -10.24
N GLY A 606 -35.08 18.12 -11.04
CA GLY A 606 -36.11 18.57 -11.98
C GLY A 606 -36.45 17.55 -13.09
N GLY A 607 -35.60 16.51 -13.28
CA GLY A 607 -35.85 15.42 -14.25
C GLY A 607 -36.62 14.23 -13.67
N LEU A 608 -37.09 14.29 -12.41
CA LEU A 608 -37.89 13.22 -11.80
C LEU A 608 -39.31 13.18 -12.36
N THR A 609 -39.79 11.96 -12.59
CA THR A 609 -41.22 11.69 -12.88
C THR A 609 -41.99 11.48 -11.58
N PRO A 610 -43.34 11.57 -11.57
CA PRO A 610 -44.15 11.22 -10.39
C PRO A 610 -43.83 9.82 -9.84
N ASP A 611 -43.72 8.83 -10.73
CA ASP A 611 -43.38 7.46 -10.34
C ASP A 611 -41.95 7.36 -9.75
N GLY A 612 -41.01 8.09 -10.34
CA GLY A 612 -39.64 8.19 -9.81
C GLY A 612 -39.61 8.83 -8.41
N THR A 613 -40.38 9.90 -8.20
CA THR A 613 -40.54 10.52 -6.88
C THR A 613 -41.16 9.55 -5.87
N ALA A 614 -42.18 8.81 -6.28
CA ALA A 614 -42.80 7.78 -5.44
C ALA A 614 -41.84 6.64 -5.12
N ALA A 615 -40.97 6.24 -6.06
CA ALA A 615 -39.94 5.22 -5.82
C ALA A 615 -38.90 5.69 -4.77
N LEU A 616 -38.39 6.91 -4.91
CA LEU A 616 -37.48 7.50 -3.92
C LEU A 616 -38.15 7.68 -2.55
N GLY A 617 -39.43 7.99 -2.50
CA GLY A 617 -40.20 8.11 -1.26
C GLY A 617 -40.35 6.82 -0.46
N ARG A 618 -40.00 5.66 -1.01
CA ARG A 618 -40.00 4.35 -0.32
C ARG A 618 -38.66 4.00 0.34
N ILE A 619 -37.61 4.77 0.10
CA ILE A 619 -36.29 4.54 0.71
C ILE A 619 -36.39 4.77 2.21
N ASP A 620 -35.94 3.79 3.01
CA ASP A 620 -35.93 3.85 4.47
C ASP A 620 -34.53 4.19 5.03
N LEU A 621 -33.45 3.89 4.27
CA LEU A 621 -32.07 4.11 4.69
C LEU A 621 -31.24 4.67 3.53
N LEU A 622 -30.53 5.77 3.76
CA LEU A 622 -29.52 6.29 2.83
C LEU A 622 -28.17 6.43 3.52
N LEU A 623 -27.15 5.79 2.96
CA LEU A 623 -25.77 5.83 3.44
C LEU A 623 -24.91 6.64 2.46
N SER A 624 -24.09 7.57 2.99
CA SER A 624 -23.14 8.34 2.19
C SER A 624 -21.79 8.41 2.89
N ALA A 625 -20.73 7.97 2.21
CA ALA A 625 -19.38 7.93 2.77
C ALA A 625 -18.29 8.26 1.73
N GLY A 626 -17.05 8.33 2.20
CA GLY A 626 -15.86 8.58 1.39
C GLY A 626 -15.28 9.99 1.52
N ALA A 627 -16.09 10.96 1.91
CA ALA A 627 -15.70 12.32 2.28
C ALA A 627 -16.75 12.92 3.21
N PRO A 628 -16.43 13.99 3.98
CA PRO A 628 -17.42 14.71 4.77
C PRO A 628 -18.60 15.16 3.91
N VAL A 629 -19.82 14.95 4.40
CA VAL A 629 -21.05 15.34 3.72
C VAL A 629 -21.61 16.58 4.42
N PRO A 630 -21.72 17.74 3.74
CA PRO A 630 -22.31 18.93 4.34
C PRO A 630 -23.77 18.69 4.77
N GLU A 631 -24.14 19.19 5.94
CA GLU A 631 -25.52 19.12 6.46
C GLU A 631 -26.54 19.63 5.46
N ALA A 632 -26.28 20.78 4.83
CA ALA A 632 -27.14 21.36 3.81
C ALA A 632 -27.44 20.40 2.64
N LEU A 633 -26.42 19.64 2.18
CA LEU A 633 -26.63 18.63 1.13
C LEU A 633 -27.53 17.50 1.63
N LEU A 634 -27.34 17.03 2.85
CA LEU A 634 -28.18 15.99 3.44
C LEU A 634 -29.63 16.47 3.60
N ALA A 635 -29.84 17.72 4.02
CA ALA A 635 -31.16 18.31 4.13
C ALA A 635 -31.89 18.44 2.76
N GLU A 636 -31.15 18.77 1.70
CA GLU A 636 -31.70 18.74 0.33
C GLU A 636 -32.03 17.31 -0.15
N VAL A 637 -31.15 16.32 0.16
CA VAL A 637 -31.39 14.91 -0.15
C VAL A 637 -32.60 14.37 0.62
N GLN A 638 -32.78 14.77 1.88
CA GLN A 638 -33.95 14.39 2.70
C GLN A 638 -35.27 14.75 2.02
N GLN A 639 -35.34 15.86 1.27
CA GLN A 639 -36.56 16.24 0.52
C GLN A 639 -36.88 15.24 -0.60
N LEU A 640 -35.86 14.53 -1.16
CA LEU A 640 -36.05 13.54 -2.20
C LEU A 640 -36.38 12.15 -1.64
N VAL A 641 -35.90 11.86 -0.43
CA VAL A 641 -36.12 10.57 0.28
C VAL A 641 -36.71 10.82 1.68
N PRO A 642 -37.92 11.32 1.78
CA PRO A 642 -38.46 11.90 3.01
C PRO A 642 -38.61 10.93 4.18
N ARG A 643 -38.66 9.63 3.90
CA ARG A 643 -38.78 8.57 4.92
C ARG A 643 -37.43 8.06 5.38
N ALA A 644 -36.37 8.28 4.59
CA ALA A 644 -35.08 7.69 4.86
C ALA A 644 -34.38 8.29 6.09
N SER A 645 -33.80 7.44 6.92
CA SER A 645 -32.72 7.85 7.83
C SER A 645 -31.45 8.03 7.00
N LEU A 646 -30.84 9.23 7.08
CA LEU A 646 -29.62 9.57 6.34
C LEU A 646 -28.41 9.43 7.26
N HIS A 647 -27.44 8.62 6.89
CA HIS A 647 -26.26 8.31 7.68
C HIS A 647 -24.97 8.64 6.94
N THR A 648 -23.97 9.09 7.69
CA THR A 648 -22.64 9.41 7.16
C THR A 648 -21.55 8.66 7.94
N PRO A 649 -21.36 7.36 7.65
CA PRO A 649 -20.32 6.60 8.32
C PRO A 649 -18.91 7.14 7.99
N TYR A 650 -18.08 7.28 9.03
CA TYR A 650 -16.65 7.55 8.91
C TYR A 650 -15.88 6.24 8.89
N GLY A 651 -14.84 6.20 8.07
CA GLY A 651 -13.94 5.06 7.96
C GLY A 651 -12.91 5.25 6.85
N MET A 652 -12.10 4.26 6.67
CA MET A 652 -11.00 4.24 5.70
C MET A 652 -10.89 2.85 5.07
N THR A 653 -10.06 2.72 4.02
CA THR A 653 -9.83 1.39 3.39
C THR A 653 -9.34 0.37 4.40
N GLU A 654 -8.64 0.79 5.44
CA GLU A 654 -8.09 -0.02 6.52
C GLU A 654 -9.12 -0.50 7.56
N ALA A 655 -10.23 0.23 7.69
CA ALA A 655 -11.36 -0.09 8.59
C ALA A 655 -12.62 0.66 8.13
N LEU A 656 -13.65 -0.07 7.73
CA LEU A 656 -14.89 0.51 7.22
C LEU A 656 -16.11 -0.31 7.66
N PRO A 657 -17.10 0.33 8.36
CA PRO A 657 -17.06 1.66 8.99
C PRO A 657 -16.33 1.66 10.35
N VAL A 658 -15.99 2.86 10.86
CA VAL A 658 -15.39 3.08 12.19
C VAL A 658 -16.39 3.72 13.15
N THR A 659 -17.03 4.82 12.71
CA THR A 659 -18.12 5.47 13.43
C THR A 659 -19.28 5.77 12.49
N ASP A 660 -20.44 6.10 13.05
CA ASP A 660 -21.61 6.49 12.29
C ASP A 660 -22.36 7.64 12.96
N ILE A 661 -23.00 8.48 12.13
CA ILE A 661 -23.84 9.58 12.57
C ILE A 661 -24.97 9.82 11.56
N SER A 662 -26.21 10.06 12.08
CA SER A 662 -27.36 10.44 11.25
C SER A 662 -27.45 11.95 11.05
N LEU A 663 -28.24 12.39 10.07
CA LEU A 663 -28.51 13.81 9.82
C LEU A 663 -29.07 14.50 11.09
N GLU A 664 -30.03 13.91 11.77
CA GLU A 664 -30.60 14.43 13.01
C GLU A 664 -29.54 14.63 14.11
N GLN A 665 -28.64 13.63 14.22
CA GLN A 665 -27.54 13.69 15.18
C GLN A 665 -26.46 14.72 14.79
N ILE A 666 -26.23 14.94 13.49
CA ILE A 666 -25.36 16.02 12.99
C ILE A 666 -25.91 17.37 13.41
N GLN A 667 -27.22 17.57 13.24
CA GLN A 667 -27.91 18.83 13.64
C GLN A 667 -27.84 19.04 15.15
N ALA A 668 -28.04 18.01 15.94
CA ALA A 668 -27.88 18.06 17.39
C ALA A 668 -26.43 18.40 17.79
N ALA A 669 -25.45 17.80 17.15
CA ALA A 669 -24.03 18.09 17.42
C ALA A 669 -23.65 19.52 17.04
N ALA A 670 -24.18 20.05 15.92
CA ALA A 670 -24.00 21.45 15.53
C ALA A 670 -24.62 22.44 16.54
N ALA A 671 -25.80 22.11 17.05
CA ALA A 671 -26.45 22.90 18.09
C ALA A 671 -25.65 22.93 19.40
N ASP A 672 -25.11 21.77 19.84
CA ASP A 672 -24.26 21.68 21.03
C ASP A 672 -22.97 22.49 20.87
N ALA A 673 -22.36 22.43 19.69
CA ALA A 673 -21.15 23.20 19.36
C ALA A 673 -21.44 24.72 19.37
N ALA A 674 -22.59 25.15 18.80
CA ALA A 674 -23.00 26.54 18.78
C ALA A 674 -23.33 27.07 20.17
N ALA A 675 -23.89 26.25 21.05
CA ALA A 675 -24.17 26.61 22.44
C ALA A 675 -22.90 26.82 23.28
N GLY A 676 -21.77 26.18 22.91
CA GLY A 676 -20.48 26.30 23.57
C GLY A 676 -20.43 25.81 25.02
N THR A 677 -21.45 25.07 25.47
CA THR A 677 -21.57 24.60 26.86
C THR A 677 -21.06 23.17 27.08
N MET A 678 -20.88 22.41 26.00
CA MET A 678 -20.45 21.02 26.06
C MET A 678 -18.95 20.91 25.83
N THR A 679 -18.24 20.27 26.77
CA THR A 679 -16.81 20.02 26.63
C THR A 679 -16.54 19.17 25.40
N GLY A 680 -15.65 19.67 24.53
CA GLY A 680 -15.22 18.96 23.31
C GLY A 680 -16.20 19.07 22.14
N ALA A 681 -17.33 19.74 22.24
CA ALA A 681 -18.19 19.96 21.07
C ALA A 681 -17.60 21.05 20.16
N GLY A 682 -17.52 20.79 18.86
CA GLY A 682 -16.94 21.70 17.87
C GLY A 682 -15.48 21.36 17.50
N ASN A 683 -14.82 22.27 16.79
CA ASN A 683 -13.45 22.16 16.30
C ASN A 683 -13.23 20.88 15.44
N GLY A 684 -13.99 20.74 14.35
CA GLY A 684 -13.86 19.59 13.44
C GLY A 684 -15.21 19.12 12.90
N VAL A 685 -15.19 17.98 12.26
CA VAL A 685 -16.39 17.31 11.74
C VAL A 685 -16.84 16.23 12.73
N CYS A 686 -18.04 16.37 13.30
CA CYS A 686 -18.63 15.31 14.11
C CYS A 686 -18.94 14.09 13.23
N VAL A 687 -18.40 12.93 13.60
CA VAL A 687 -18.60 11.65 12.91
C VAL A 687 -19.31 10.61 13.79
N GLY A 688 -19.84 11.05 14.93
CA GLY A 688 -20.70 10.27 15.80
C GLY A 688 -19.99 9.25 16.69
N TRP A 689 -20.61 8.10 16.86
CA TRP A 689 -20.18 7.07 17.82
C TRP A 689 -19.56 5.87 17.10
N PRO A 690 -18.69 5.12 17.80
CA PRO A 690 -18.17 3.85 17.27
C PRO A 690 -19.30 2.91 16.85
N VAL A 691 -19.11 2.27 15.68
CA VAL A 691 -20.07 1.28 15.17
C VAL A 691 -19.98 -0.03 15.98
N HIS A 692 -20.94 -0.94 15.77
CA HIS A 692 -20.98 -2.20 16.46
C HIS A 692 -19.65 -2.96 16.37
N GLY A 693 -19.11 -3.39 17.51
CA GLY A 693 -17.84 -4.12 17.62
C GLY A 693 -16.57 -3.29 17.46
N ALA A 694 -16.67 -1.99 17.14
CA ALA A 694 -15.52 -1.11 17.08
C ALA A 694 -15.26 -0.39 18.39
N ARG A 695 -13.98 -0.24 18.75
CA ARG A 695 -13.47 0.62 19.81
C ARG A 695 -12.66 1.73 19.16
N VAL A 696 -12.87 2.96 19.62
CA VAL A 696 -12.14 4.13 19.13
C VAL A 696 -11.59 4.87 20.33
N ALA A 697 -10.35 5.36 20.21
CA ALA A 697 -9.69 6.16 21.24
C ALA A 697 -8.71 7.12 20.55
N VAL A 698 -8.06 8.01 21.29
CA VAL A 698 -7.03 8.89 20.76
C VAL A 698 -5.72 8.75 21.53
N ILE A 699 -4.58 8.87 20.85
CA ILE A 699 -3.28 9.09 21.47
C ILE A 699 -3.02 10.60 21.48
N PRO A 700 -2.93 11.25 22.66
CA PRO A 700 -2.76 12.70 22.76
C PRO A 700 -1.57 13.20 21.94
N LEU A 701 -1.73 14.36 21.27
CA LEU A 701 -0.62 15.01 20.58
C LEU A 701 0.30 15.70 21.57
N ALA A 702 1.59 15.51 21.40
CA ALA A 702 2.63 16.31 22.08
C ALA A 702 2.76 17.71 21.45
N ALA A 703 3.48 18.62 22.09
CA ALA A 703 3.68 19.97 21.61
C ALA A 703 4.40 20.07 20.25
N ASP A 704 5.17 19.05 19.89
CA ASP A 704 5.83 18.91 18.59
C ASP A 704 4.92 18.32 17.50
N GLY A 705 3.64 18.06 17.80
CA GLY A 705 2.65 17.49 16.89
C GLY A 705 2.75 15.98 16.72
N THR A 706 3.62 15.30 17.45
CA THR A 706 3.71 13.84 17.44
C THR A 706 2.67 13.21 18.38
N ALA A 707 2.18 12.03 18.02
CA ALA A 707 1.36 11.20 18.90
C ALA A 707 2.29 10.22 19.64
N ALA A 708 2.86 10.68 20.77
CA ALA A 708 3.94 10.00 21.47
C ALA A 708 3.50 9.15 22.68
N GLY A 709 2.20 9.09 22.98
CA GLY A 709 1.68 8.30 24.09
C GLY A 709 1.58 6.80 23.77
N SER A 710 1.71 5.94 24.78
CA SER A 710 1.47 4.49 24.66
C SER A 710 0.06 4.06 25.10
N VAL A 711 -0.69 4.96 25.72
CA VAL A 711 -2.01 4.67 26.29
C VAL A 711 -3.08 5.46 25.54
N PRO A 712 -3.98 4.79 24.80
CA PRO A 712 -5.13 5.46 24.19
C PRO A 712 -6.12 5.95 25.26
N VAL A 713 -6.67 7.15 25.04
CA VAL A 713 -7.66 7.78 25.95
C VAL A 713 -8.96 8.11 25.21
N THR A 714 -10.05 8.24 25.97
CA THR A 714 -11.39 8.64 25.44
C THR A 714 -11.94 9.88 26.15
N ASP A 715 -11.12 10.56 26.95
CA ASP A 715 -11.51 11.75 27.68
C ASP A 715 -11.90 12.90 26.73
N ALA A 716 -12.96 13.62 27.11
CA ALA A 716 -13.51 14.70 26.28
C ALA A 716 -12.53 15.85 26.13
N GLY A 717 -12.42 16.40 24.92
CA GLY A 717 -11.62 17.59 24.58
C GLY A 717 -10.12 17.33 24.47
N ILE A 718 -9.66 16.09 24.53
CA ILE A 718 -8.24 15.73 24.29
C ILE A 718 -8.03 15.43 22.81
N THR A 719 -7.35 16.37 22.12
CA THR A 719 -6.95 16.16 20.73
C THR A 719 -5.80 15.18 20.60
N GLY A 720 -5.95 14.17 19.77
CA GLY A 720 -4.96 13.12 19.56
C GLY A 720 -5.08 12.43 18.22
N GLU A 721 -4.14 11.55 17.92
CA GLU A 721 -4.25 10.64 16.77
C GLU A 721 -5.30 9.57 17.05
N ILE A 722 -6.26 9.43 16.13
CA ILE A 722 -7.36 8.48 16.24
C ILE A 722 -6.85 7.05 16.08
N MET A 723 -7.21 6.20 17.03
CA MET A 723 -6.90 4.78 17.08
C MET A 723 -8.18 3.98 16.92
N VAL A 724 -8.10 2.86 16.20
CA VAL A 724 -9.23 1.97 15.95
C VAL A 724 -8.85 0.52 16.28
N SER A 725 -9.74 -0.16 17.00
CA SER A 725 -9.65 -1.61 17.25
C SER A 725 -11.02 -2.22 16.93
N ALA A 726 -11.08 -3.10 15.93
CA ALA A 726 -12.30 -3.77 15.51
C ALA A 726 -11.99 -5.07 14.76
N PRO A 727 -12.91 -6.04 14.75
CA PRO A 727 -12.72 -7.33 14.06
C PRO A 727 -12.52 -7.18 12.53
N HIS A 728 -12.97 -6.08 11.93
CA HIS A 728 -12.88 -5.78 10.52
C HIS A 728 -11.73 -4.82 10.16
N VAL A 729 -10.84 -4.49 11.09
CA VAL A 729 -9.59 -3.78 10.76
C VAL A 729 -8.74 -4.68 9.88
N LYS A 730 -8.06 -4.09 8.90
CA LYS A 730 -7.16 -4.79 7.98
C LYS A 730 -6.20 -5.75 8.69
N ASP A 731 -5.76 -6.77 7.98
CA ASP A 731 -4.69 -7.65 8.44
C ASP A 731 -3.34 -6.92 8.39
N ALA A 732 -2.94 -6.50 7.21
CA ALA A 732 -1.66 -5.84 6.99
C ALA A 732 -1.70 -4.87 5.82
N TYR A 733 -0.65 -4.09 5.64
CA TYR A 733 -0.36 -3.45 4.36
C TYR A 733 0.47 -4.40 3.47
N ASP A 734 -0.04 -4.71 2.30
CA ASP A 734 0.58 -5.65 1.36
C ASP A 734 1.99 -5.18 0.96
N ARG A 735 3.02 -5.92 1.37
CA ARG A 735 4.43 -5.66 1.08
C ARG A 735 4.93 -4.27 1.52
N LEU A 736 4.39 -3.77 2.61
CA LEU A 736 4.75 -2.48 3.20
C LEU A 736 4.98 -2.64 4.71
N TRP A 737 5.87 -3.57 5.10
CA TRP A 737 6.16 -3.92 6.48
C TRP A 737 6.40 -2.67 7.36
N LEU A 738 7.30 -1.76 7.00
CA LEU A 738 7.55 -0.55 7.78
C LEU A 738 6.28 0.32 7.96
N THR A 739 5.43 0.40 6.91
CA THR A 739 4.16 1.12 7.02
C THR A 739 3.20 0.40 7.98
N GLN A 740 3.22 -0.91 8.00
CA GLN A 740 2.45 -1.71 8.94
C GLN A 740 2.92 -1.45 10.37
N GLU A 741 4.22 -1.53 10.64
CA GLU A 741 4.78 -1.27 11.97
C GLU A 741 4.43 0.15 12.46
N LEU A 742 4.64 1.17 11.63
CA LEU A 742 4.33 2.57 11.97
C LEU A 742 2.82 2.82 12.17
N SER A 743 1.95 2.01 11.58
CA SER A 743 0.50 2.09 11.75
C SER A 743 -0.04 1.17 12.85
N SER A 744 0.80 0.36 13.46
CA SER A 744 0.43 -0.45 14.60
C SER A 744 0.54 0.40 15.87
N GLY A 745 -0.50 0.36 16.67
CA GLY A 745 -0.55 0.97 17.99
C GLY A 745 -0.24 -0.07 19.09
N PRO A 746 -0.55 0.25 20.35
CA PRO A 746 -0.59 -0.75 21.41
C PRO A 746 -1.43 -1.95 20.98
N THR A 747 -1.17 -3.12 21.56
CA THR A 747 -1.76 -4.40 21.14
C THR A 747 -3.22 -4.32 20.70
N GLY A 748 -3.50 -4.65 19.44
CA GLY A 748 -4.84 -4.67 18.85
C GLY A 748 -5.39 -3.34 18.36
N TRP A 749 -4.59 -2.27 18.34
CA TRP A 749 -4.98 -0.96 17.83
C TRP A 749 -4.30 -0.63 16.50
N HIS A 750 -5.07 -0.03 15.59
CA HIS A 750 -4.59 0.54 14.33
C HIS A 750 -4.53 2.06 14.43
N ARG A 751 -3.40 2.67 14.08
CA ARG A 751 -3.20 4.12 13.96
C ARG A 751 -3.72 4.59 12.62
N THR A 752 -4.74 5.47 12.65
CA THR A 752 -5.41 5.90 11.42
C THR A 752 -4.66 6.99 10.66
N GLY A 753 -3.79 7.73 11.35
CA GLY A 753 -3.18 8.95 10.85
C GLY A 753 -4.16 10.13 10.74
N ASP A 754 -5.42 9.97 11.21
CA ASP A 754 -6.37 11.05 11.43
C ASP A 754 -6.24 11.60 12.85
N VAL A 755 -6.53 12.88 13.04
CA VAL A 755 -6.52 13.57 14.33
C VAL A 755 -7.93 13.96 14.70
N GLY A 756 -8.27 13.83 15.98
CA GLY A 756 -9.57 14.19 16.50
C GLY A 756 -9.65 14.10 18.01
N HIS A 757 -10.82 14.31 18.54
CA HIS A 757 -11.12 14.23 19.97
C HIS A 757 -12.55 13.74 20.19
N PHE A 758 -12.87 13.37 21.43
CA PHE A 758 -14.23 13.06 21.86
C PHE A 758 -14.86 14.29 22.55
N ASP A 759 -16.17 14.45 22.40
CA ASP A 759 -16.93 15.32 23.27
C ASP A 759 -17.46 14.60 24.52
N ALA A 760 -18.10 15.35 25.41
CA ALA A 760 -18.65 14.80 26.66
C ALA A 760 -19.79 13.79 26.48
N GLN A 761 -20.37 13.69 25.27
CA GLN A 761 -21.33 12.64 24.90
C GLN A 761 -20.67 11.42 24.26
N GLY A 762 -19.34 11.42 24.10
CA GLY A 762 -18.60 10.35 23.46
C GLY A 762 -18.69 10.33 21.93
N ARG A 763 -19.11 11.43 21.30
CA ARG A 763 -19.06 11.60 19.83
C ARG A 763 -17.64 11.93 19.42
N LEU A 764 -17.16 11.29 18.35
CA LEU A 764 -15.86 11.59 17.75
C LEU A 764 -15.96 12.80 16.82
N TRP A 765 -15.02 13.74 16.95
CA TRP A 765 -14.83 14.89 16.08
C TRP A 765 -13.51 14.77 15.37
N VAL A 766 -13.52 14.77 14.02
CA VAL A 766 -12.32 14.65 13.18
C VAL A 766 -11.80 16.04 12.83
N GLU A 767 -10.57 16.33 13.24
CA GLU A 767 -9.92 17.63 13.09
C GLU A 767 -8.94 17.70 11.91
N GLY A 768 -8.63 16.57 11.27
CA GLY A 768 -7.78 16.50 10.10
C GLY A 768 -6.85 15.29 10.07
N ARG A 769 -5.76 15.41 9.31
CA ARG A 769 -4.69 14.39 9.22
C ARG A 769 -3.52 14.78 10.09
N LEU A 770 -2.90 13.81 10.76
CA LEU A 770 -1.68 14.00 11.54
C LEU A 770 -0.57 14.70 10.74
N ALA A 771 -0.36 14.28 9.49
CA ALA A 771 0.62 14.88 8.59
C ALA A 771 0.33 16.34 8.19
N HIS A 772 -0.86 16.86 8.50
CA HIS A 772 -1.29 18.25 8.20
C HIS A 772 -1.42 19.13 9.45
N VAL A 773 -1.12 18.58 10.61
CA VAL A 773 -1.06 19.33 11.86
C VAL A 773 0.04 20.37 11.75
N VAL A 774 -0.27 21.62 12.14
CA VAL A 774 0.68 22.73 12.11
C VAL A 774 1.27 22.89 13.51
N THR A 775 2.61 22.84 13.62
CA THR A 775 3.32 23.00 14.87
C THR A 775 3.85 24.44 14.99
N ALA A 776 3.04 25.30 15.58
CA ALA A 776 3.34 26.71 15.76
C ALA A 776 3.98 26.97 17.14
N PRO A 777 4.66 28.12 17.36
CA PRO A 777 5.22 28.48 18.67
C PRO A 777 4.19 28.53 19.81
N GLY A 778 2.92 28.74 19.47
CA GLY A 778 1.78 28.77 20.42
C GLY A 778 1.16 27.41 20.70
N GLY A 779 1.66 26.34 20.10
CA GLY A 779 1.13 24.98 20.21
C GLY A 779 0.70 24.38 18.88
N VAL A 780 0.03 23.25 18.96
CA VAL A 780 -0.45 22.48 17.81
C VAL A 780 -1.75 23.08 17.28
N VAL A 781 -1.85 23.23 15.94
CA VAL A 781 -3.05 23.70 15.25
C VAL A 781 -3.53 22.61 14.30
N THR A 782 -4.75 22.13 14.49
CA THR A 782 -5.44 21.22 13.57
C THR A 782 -6.20 22.01 12.51
N PRO A 783 -6.22 21.56 11.24
CA PRO A 783 -6.68 22.44 10.15
C PRO A 783 -8.19 22.60 10.02
N VAL A 784 -8.99 21.57 10.35
CA VAL A 784 -10.42 21.53 9.94
C VAL A 784 -11.29 22.56 10.65
N GLY A 785 -11.12 22.74 11.96
CA GLY A 785 -11.90 23.73 12.70
C GLY A 785 -11.74 25.16 12.17
N PRO A 786 -10.53 25.70 12.06
CA PRO A 786 -10.31 27.02 11.48
C PRO A 786 -10.70 27.10 9.98
N GLU A 787 -10.58 26.03 9.21
CA GLU A 787 -11.06 25.98 7.81
C GLU A 787 -12.57 26.19 7.74
N GLN A 788 -13.34 25.47 8.57
CA GLN A 788 -14.80 25.63 8.66
C GLN A 788 -15.21 27.06 9.05
N ALA A 789 -14.51 27.64 10.02
CA ALA A 789 -14.77 29.03 10.40
C ALA A 789 -14.50 30.03 9.24
N ILE A 790 -13.43 29.82 8.48
CA ILE A 790 -13.06 30.64 7.33
C ILE A 790 -14.05 30.44 6.17
N GLU A 791 -14.55 29.23 5.94
CA GLU A 791 -15.57 28.92 4.94
C GLU A 791 -16.93 29.57 5.24
N GLY A 792 -17.14 29.99 6.48
CA GLY A 792 -18.28 30.83 6.87
C GLY A 792 -18.22 32.30 6.38
N VAL A 793 -17.13 32.73 5.75
CA VAL A 793 -17.03 34.08 5.13
C VAL A 793 -17.64 34.01 3.73
N ASP A 794 -18.63 34.89 3.45
CA ASP A 794 -19.47 34.84 2.23
C ASP A 794 -18.72 34.70 0.91
N GLU A 795 -17.52 35.30 0.79
CA GLU A 795 -16.72 35.22 -0.43
C GLU A 795 -15.80 34.02 -0.49
N VAL A 796 -15.76 33.16 0.52
CA VAL A 796 -14.91 31.98 0.57
C VAL A 796 -15.72 30.76 0.19
N ARG A 797 -15.28 30.07 -0.87
CA ARG A 797 -15.86 28.81 -1.30
C ARG A 797 -15.25 27.61 -0.57
N MET A 798 -13.94 27.65 -0.34
CA MET A 798 -13.15 26.57 0.25
C MET A 798 -11.89 27.15 0.88
N ALA A 799 -11.54 26.66 2.05
CA ALA A 799 -10.36 27.08 2.78
C ALA A 799 -9.41 25.91 3.05
N ALA A 800 -8.11 26.20 3.09
CA ALA A 800 -7.08 25.32 3.60
C ALA A 800 -6.18 26.04 4.59
N VAL A 801 -5.94 25.45 5.73
CA VAL A 801 -4.99 25.95 6.73
C VAL A 801 -3.71 25.09 6.66
N VAL A 802 -2.58 25.76 6.47
CA VAL A 802 -1.28 25.10 6.27
C VAL A 802 -0.17 25.75 7.08
N GLY A 803 0.82 24.97 7.49
CA GLY A 803 2.03 25.45 8.14
C GLY A 803 3.09 25.88 7.11
N VAL A 804 3.76 26.99 7.40
CA VAL A 804 4.86 27.55 6.60
C VAL A 804 6.09 27.72 7.50
N GLY A 805 7.23 27.19 7.09
CA GLY A 805 8.48 27.21 7.85
C GLY A 805 8.80 25.87 8.55
N PRO A 806 9.87 25.83 9.35
CA PRO A 806 10.30 24.63 10.06
C PRO A 806 9.27 24.14 11.10
N ALA A 807 9.15 22.82 11.26
CA ALA A 807 8.34 22.22 12.32
C ALA A 807 8.72 22.78 13.71
N GLY A 808 7.73 22.94 14.58
CA GLY A 808 7.88 23.56 15.91
C GLY A 808 7.81 25.09 15.90
N THR A 809 8.04 25.75 14.77
CA THR A 809 8.04 27.22 14.62
C THR A 809 7.28 27.67 13.38
N GLN A 810 6.34 26.87 12.90
CA GLN A 810 5.58 27.18 11.71
C GLN A 810 4.68 28.40 11.90
N ALA A 811 4.63 29.25 10.86
CA ALA A 811 3.58 30.27 10.74
C ALA A 811 2.34 29.64 10.11
N VAL A 812 1.16 29.93 10.68
CA VAL A 812 -0.11 29.46 10.11
C VAL A 812 -0.50 30.35 8.94
N ALA A 813 -0.75 29.76 7.78
CA ALA A 813 -1.27 30.44 6.59
C ALA A 813 -2.62 29.86 6.17
N ALA A 814 -3.56 30.73 5.75
CA ALA A 814 -4.82 30.35 5.14
C ALA A 814 -4.72 30.52 3.62
N VAL A 815 -5.10 29.48 2.87
CA VAL A 815 -5.22 29.54 1.41
C VAL A 815 -6.69 29.36 1.05
N VAL A 816 -7.30 30.36 0.42
CA VAL A 816 -8.72 30.36 0.14
C VAL A 816 -9.02 30.38 -1.37
N GLU A 817 -10.06 29.65 -1.75
CA GLU A 817 -10.72 29.77 -3.04
C GLU A 817 -11.95 30.64 -2.88
N THR A 818 -12.10 31.65 -3.73
CA THR A 818 -13.15 32.66 -3.56
C THR A 818 -14.33 32.50 -4.53
N VAL A 819 -15.45 33.11 -4.19
CA VAL A 819 -16.64 33.28 -5.05
C VAL A 819 -16.88 34.77 -5.25
N PRO A 820 -16.78 35.33 -6.47
CA PRO A 820 -16.28 34.66 -7.69
C PRO A 820 -14.79 34.24 -7.59
N PRO A 821 -14.32 33.31 -8.42
CA PRO A 821 -12.94 32.84 -8.37
C PRO A 821 -11.92 33.96 -8.55
N ALA A 822 -10.88 33.96 -7.73
CA ALA A 822 -9.78 34.91 -7.86
C ALA A 822 -9.13 34.82 -9.26
N PRO A 823 -8.83 35.93 -9.94
CA PRO A 823 -8.27 35.92 -11.28
C PRO A 823 -6.84 35.37 -11.33
N LYS A 824 -6.11 35.45 -10.22
CA LYS A 824 -4.71 34.98 -10.07
C LYS A 824 -4.48 34.45 -8.65
N ALA A 825 -3.59 33.48 -8.53
CA ALA A 825 -3.09 33.07 -7.24
C ALA A 825 -2.13 34.12 -6.66
N GLY A 826 -2.13 34.29 -5.34
CA GLY A 826 -1.24 35.25 -4.64
C GLY A 826 -1.73 35.63 -3.25
N LEU A 827 -1.26 36.76 -2.75
CA LEU A 827 -1.74 37.31 -1.46
C LEU A 827 -3.17 37.85 -1.62
N ALA A 828 -4.00 37.64 -0.61
CA ALA A 828 -5.35 38.18 -0.55
C ALA A 828 -5.33 39.70 -0.38
N GLY A 829 -6.35 40.40 -0.90
CA GLY A 829 -6.59 41.80 -0.61
C GLY A 829 -6.83 42.01 0.90
N ALA A 830 -6.51 43.24 1.39
CA ALA A 830 -6.51 43.54 2.82
C ALA A 830 -7.90 43.29 3.50
N GLU A 831 -8.97 43.59 2.82
CA GLU A 831 -10.33 43.41 3.31
C GLU A 831 -10.70 41.94 3.52
N LEU A 832 -10.54 41.10 2.49
CA LEU A 832 -10.75 39.66 2.59
C LEU A 832 -9.81 39.03 3.64
N ALA A 833 -8.54 39.44 3.64
CA ALA A 833 -7.56 38.98 4.61
C ALA A 833 -7.97 39.32 6.05
N GLY A 834 -8.55 40.48 6.26
CA GLY A 834 -9.10 40.91 7.55
C GLY A 834 -10.24 40.00 8.04
N ARG A 835 -11.22 39.72 7.17
CA ARG A 835 -12.33 38.82 7.47
C ARG A 835 -11.88 37.37 7.73
N VAL A 836 -11.02 36.83 6.88
CA VAL A 836 -10.45 35.48 7.04
C VAL A 836 -9.71 35.38 8.39
N ARG A 837 -8.86 36.34 8.73
CA ARG A 837 -8.18 36.37 10.03
C ARG A 837 -9.14 36.49 11.21
N ALA A 838 -10.23 37.24 11.08
CA ALA A 838 -11.26 37.35 12.12
C ALA A 838 -11.96 35.99 12.31
N ALA A 839 -12.36 35.35 11.25
CA ALA A 839 -12.96 34.01 11.26
C ALA A 839 -12.02 32.95 11.86
N ALA A 840 -10.75 32.95 11.48
CA ALA A 840 -9.78 32.03 12.08
C ALA A 840 -9.58 32.26 13.59
N ARG A 841 -9.59 33.52 14.02
CA ARG A 841 -9.50 33.87 15.46
C ARG A 841 -10.70 33.41 16.27
N SER A 842 -11.91 33.39 15.71
CA SER A 842 -13.08 32.84 16.42
C SER A 842 -12.92 31.33 16.67
N ALA A 843 -12.12 30.66 15.87
CA ALA A 843 -11.71 29.25 16.08
C ALA A 843 -10.38 29.13 16.86
N GLY A 844 -9.91 30.17 17.57
CA GLY A 844 -8.71 30.16 18.39
C GLY A 844 -7.38 30.20 17.63
N VAL A 845 -7.37 30.43 16.31
CA VAL A 845 -6.17 30.36 15.47
C VAL A 845 -5.76 31.72 14.92
N SER A 846 -4.46 32.07 15.12
CA SER A 846 -3.87 33.28 14.56
C SER A 846 -3.23 32.98 13.19
N VAL A 847 -3.78 33.60 12.12
CA VAL A 847 -3.28 33.41 10.74
C VAL A 847 -2.32 34.55 10.37
N ALA A 848 -1.07 34.21 10.10
CA ALA A 848 -0.03 35.16 9.71
C ALA A 848 -0.21 35.68 8.27
N ALA A 849 -0.57 34.82 7.34
CA ALA A 849 -0.77 35.17 5.94
C ALA A 849 -2.08 34.58 5.38
N VAL A 850 -2.74 35.34 4.49
CA VAL A 850 -3.90 34.88 3.73
C VAL A 850 -3.57 34.95 2.24
N LEU A 851 -3.72 33.81 1.57
CA LEU A 851 -3.47 33.66 0.13
C LEU A 851 -4.75 33.25 -0.57
N VAL A 852 -4.87 33.62 -1.83
CA VAL A 852 -5.99 33.24 -2.71
C VAL A 852 -5.49 32.37 -3.85
N VAL A 853 -6.35 31.42 -4.24
CA VAL A 853 -6.13 30.58 -5.44
C VAL A 853 -7.41 30.54 -6.28
N PRO A 854 -7.32 30.51 -7.63
CA PRO A 854 -8.50 30.35 -8.46
C PRO A 854 -9.27 29.06 -8.22
N VAL A 855 -8.53 27.97 -7.96
CA VAL A 855 -9.06 26.64 -7.66
C VAL A 855 -8.11 25.92 -6.69
N GLN A 856 -8.66 25.33 -5.64
CA GLN A 856 -7.91 24.50 -4.69
C GLN A 856 -7.45 23.19 -5.36
N PRO A 857 -6.20 22.73 -5.13
CA PRO A 857 -5.77 21.41 -5.57
C PRO A 857 -6.49 20.34 -4.71
N THR A 858 -7.42 19.64 -5.35
CA THR A 858 -8.21 18.56 -4.72
C THR A 858 -7.93 17.21 -5.38
N ASP A 859 -8.24 16.12 -4.68
CA ASP A 859 -8.15 14.79 -5.25
C ASP A 859 -9.18 14.59 -6.38
N ILE A 860 -8.78 13.80 -7.38
CA ILE A 860 -9.57 13.57 -8.61
C ILE A 860 -10.86 12.80 -8.32
N ARG A 861 -10.89 12.01 -7.25
CA ARG A 861 -11.95 11.03 -6.95
C ARG A 861 -13.18 11.62 -6.28
N HIS A 862 -12.95 12.44 -5.27
CA HIS A 862 -14.03 12.98 -4.45
C HIS A 862 -14.22 14.50 -4.66
N ASN A 863 -13.24 15.14 -5.30
CA ASN A 863 -13.16 16.59 -5.47
C ASN A 863 -13.37 17.34 -4.14
N ALA A 864 -12.96 16.71 -3.04
CA ALA A 864 -13.25 17.14 -1.68
C ALA A 864 -12.02 17.11 -0.76
N LYS A 865 -11.00 16.29 -1.07
CA LYS A 865 -9.79 16.20 -0.23
C LYS A 865 -8.73 17.15 -0.77
N ILE A 866 -8.47 18.24 -0.03
CA ILE A 866 -7.46 19.24 -0.39
C ILE A 866 -6.04 18.66 -0.24
N ASP A 867 -5.17 18.89 -1.22
CA ASP A 867 -3.74 18.57 -1.14
C ASP A 867 -2.98 19.65 -0.36
N ARG A 868 -3.07 19.59 0.98
CA ARG A 868 -2.45 20.56 1.88
C ARG A 868 -0.92 20.54 1.81
N THR A 869 -0.33 19.41 1.51
CA THR A 869 1.13 19.29 1.34
C THR A 869 1.62 20.12 0.15
N ARG A 870 0.90 20.09 -0.95
CA ARG A 870 1.18 20.90 -2.14
C ARG A 870 0.98 22.39 -1.84
N LEU A 871 -0.10 22.73 -1.14
CA LEU A 871 -0.40 24.10 -0.75
C LEU A 871 0.62 24.68 0.23
N SER A 872 1.07 23.91 1.23
CA SER A 872 2.11 24.34 2.17
C SER A 872 3.42 24.69 1.47
N ARG A 873 3.89 23.81 0.54
CA ARG A 873 5.08 24.09 -0.27
C ARG A 873 4.91 25.33 -1.16
N TRP A 874 3.75 25.47 -1.80
CA TRP A 874 3.44 26.62 -2.64
C TRP A 874 3.38 27.90 -1.81
N ALA A 875 2.67 27.91 -0.69
CA ALA A 875 2.57 29.04 0.22
C ALA A 875 3.95 29.47 0.74
N SER A 876 4.80 28.48 1.13
CA SER A 876 6.19 28.74 1.54
C SER A 876 7.00 29.44 0.45
N ALA A 877 6.91 28.98 -0.80
CA ALA A 877 7.60 29.59 -1.94
C ALA A 877 7.10 31.03 -2.22
N VAL A 878 5.79 31.27 -2.19
CA VAL A 878 5.20 32.60 -2.41
C VAL A 878 5.63 33.57 -1.29
N LEU A 879 5.56 33.15 -0.04
CA LEU A 879 5.91 34.00 1.12
C LEU A 879 7.43 34.26 1.21
N ALA A 880 8.26 33.40 0.62
CA ALA A 880 9.69 33.64 0.44
C ALA A 880 10.03 34.56 -0.74
N GLY A 881 9.03 35.18 -1.40
CA GLY A 881 9.22 36.09 -2.52
C GLY A 881 9.22 35.44 -3.90
N GLY A 882 8.85 34.14 -3.98
CA GLY A 882 8.69 33.44 -5.25
C GLY A 882 7.48 33.95 -6.06
N ARG A 883 7.51 33.72 -7.38
CA ARG A 883 6.36 34.07 -8.23
C ARG A 883 5.14 33.21 -7.89
N PRO A 884 3.97 33.79 -7.62
CA PRO A 884 2.76 33.04 -7.36
C PRO A 884 2.23 32.39 -8.64
N GLY A 885 2.72 31.20 -8.94
CA GLY A 885 2.15 30.32 -9.96
C GLY A 885 0.95 29.53 -9.37
N THR A 886 0.30 28.72 -10.20
CA THR A 886 -0.73 27.79 -9.72
C THR A 886 -0.12 26.75 -8.75
N PRO A 887 -0.71 26.55 -7.54
CA PRO A 887 -0.19 25.57 -6.61
C PRO A 887 -0.14 24.15 -7.14
#